data_53c588a15a432e870a873063a4b53db2
#
_entry.id   53c588a15a432e870a873063a4b53db2
#
_cell.length_a   1.000
_cell.length_b   1.000
_cell.length_c   1.000
_cell.angle_alpha   90.00
_cell.angle_beta   90.00
_cell.angle_gamma   90.00
#
_symmetry.space_group_name_H-M   'P 1'
#
loop_
_entity.id
_entity.type
_entity.pdbx_description
1 polymer ?
#
loop_
_entity_poly.entity_id
_entity_poly.type
_entity_poly.pdbx_seq_one_letter_code
_entity_poly.pdbx_strand_id
1 'polypeptide(L)'
;MRYEAGAEEEFEAACGLLVDRLVRWAGGQGTPVDAFMAEAALDYRHRATVDGRLGLWEPRHVEELLLHWFPQQVTEFPGEEPGDGPGTLRTLLRFLHAVRLADPRGPALDGSLGAVDAAEEWYPEAMADRDRWGLAKFWAVTAAEQGVDVMDGAALQRFAERAQRGEVAYDQRALDEIMDRRLKGRVPVDGARAEPQLPVVLPSDSELRRPAEASTTVAQLRSLAEWAGREGRLVTAAGRLRMADARELVDVLGTGDRTEGVRSSNDLPRLGLLVEWAKKARLVRVAKGRLYAVAKARPVLADPLQLWSRAFDALFELRQALIGARSGWHVESMLFDVYDEMLEDVLNTLYSLPCPMPWPRLRDSVHLSYRAHFQLDAGSDLRQRMWFEHADRDLRAMFDVLVDMGAVEREQGMADPAFLETDLSDAEDFGPELPAGLPQELTELLGVMGAAADPAEARERDRRLREELTAGPVELIRLTELGTRAVRQRLLAVGRDAPLVGELVQAAPAGLLGALAEEYDPDTARTELAGWISARRDRAAALRQLTDAVRTMAGAAFRTRAQAMLDVLAVAWPDGEGERLLRALRDDAVLAPLALSALAQRDLLSPEDMTDAEHLLVLAESLLQLVELAGGPGGAGEALRAQGPEARDAVAAALDSAHPDRAGLEELRHLAARAWGTSAVRHGGVRGRGRSTGRGGRKRRR
;
A
#
# COMPACT_ATOMS: atom_id res chain seq x y z
N MET A 1 9.43 1.18 7.09
CA MET A 1 8.77 2.50 7.07
C MET A 1 8.10 2.68 5.72
N ARG A 2 6.82 2.97 5.76
CA ARG A 2 5.96 3.20 4.60
C ARG A 2 4.94 4.28 4.96
N TYR A 3 4.58 5.11 3.98
CA TYR A 3 3.55 6.16 4.12
C TYR A 3 2.52 5.96 3.03
N GLU A 4 1.27 6.25 3.28
CA GLU A 4 0.19 6.18 2.28
C GLU A 4 0.39 7.22 1.18
N ALA A 5 -0.20 7.00 0.00
CA ALA A 5 -0.05 7.90 -1.13
C ALA A 5 -0.63 9.30 -0.87
N GLY A 6 -1.60 9.43 0.04
CA GLY A 6 -2.18 10.71 0.45
C GLY A 6 -1.54 11.36 1.69
N ALA A 7 -0.56 10.68 2.33
CA ALA A 7 0.09 11.16 3.56
C ALA A 7 1.39 11.94 3.26
N GLU A 8 1.34 12.90 2.33
CA GLU A 8 2.51 13.66 1.88
C GLU A 8 3.16 14.46 3.01
N GLU A 9 2.38 15.15 3.84
CA GLU A 9 2.91 15.94 4.96
C GLU A 9 3.64 15.06 5.99
N GLU A 10 3.11 13.88 6.28
CA GLU A 10 3.71 12.91 7.18
C GLU A 10 5.00 12.31 6.60
N PHE A 11 4.99 12.03 5.29
CA PHE A 11 6.19 11.57 4.59
C PHE A 11 7.28 12.65 4.60
N GLU A 12 6.96 13.91 4.23
CA GLU A 12 7.91 15.02 4.21
C GLU A 12 8.52 15.25 5.60
N ALA A 13 7.70 15.23 6.65
CA ALA A 13 8.16 15.33 8.02
C ALA A 13 9.12 14.21 8.40
N ALA A 14 8.76 12.97 8.08
CA ALA A 14 9.61 11.80 8.36
C ALA A 14 10.89 11.78 7.51
N CYS A 15 10.82 12.19 6.26
CA CYS A 15 11.97 12.30 5.35
C CYS A 15 12.97 13.32 5.89
N GLY A 16 12.51 14.52 6.24
CA GLY A 16 13.36 15.56 6.85
C GLY A 16 14.05 15.08 8.12
N LEU A 17 13.31 14.40 9.02
CA LEU A 17 13.85 13.82 10.23
C LEU A 17 14.92 12.76 9.95
N LEU A 18 14.69 11.87 8.98
CA LEU A 18 15.64 10.82 8.60
C LEU A 18 16.92 11.42 8.02
N VAL A 19 16.80 12.42 7.14
CA VAL A 19 17.94 13.11 6.53
C VAL A 19 18.76 13.84 7.59
N ASP A 20 18.12 14.57 8.51
CA ASP A 20 18.81 15.22 9.64
C ASP A 20 19.59 14.22 10.51
N ARG A 21 19.02 13.05 10.77
CA ARG A 21 19.69 11.98 11.52
C ARG A 21 20.81 11.33 10.75
N LEU A 22 20.61 11.11 9.44
CA LEU A 22 21.66 10.62 8.54
C LEU A 22 22.87 11.56 8.53
N VAL A 23 22.63 12.87 8.36
CA VAL A 23 23.70 13.89 8.35
C VAL A 23 24.46 13.91 9.67
N ARG A 24 23.76 13.86 10.80
CA ARG A 24 24.40 13.78 12.14
C ARG A 24 25.20 12.51 12.33
N TRP A 25 24.63 11.35 11.90
CA TRP A 25 25.32 10.07 12.00
C TRP A 25 26.56 10.01 11.11
N ALA A 26 26.47 10.46 9.87
CA ALA A 26 27.56 10.52 8.91
C ALA A 26 28.67 11.49 9.37
N GLY A 27 28.31 12.64 9.92
CA GLY A 27 29.24 13.60 10.52
C GLY A 27 30.03 12.99 11.67
N GLY A 28 29.40 12.16 12.52
CA GLY A 28 30.08 11.41 13.58
C GLY A 28 31.05 10.33 13.06
N GLN A 29 30.90 9.89 11.79
CA GLN A 29 31.77 8.94 11.12
C GLN A 29 32.85 9.64 10.26
N GLY A 30 32.78 10.96 10.11
CA GLY A 30 33.63 11.72 9.20
C GLY A 30 33.33 11.43 7.71
N THR A 31 32.14 10.96 7.38
CA THR A 31 31.71 10.61 6.03
C THR A 31 30.86 11.77 5.47
N PRO A 32 31.20 12.31 4.31
CA PRO A 32 30.34 13.31 3.66
C PRO A 32 29.03 12.69 3.20
N VAL A 33 27.94 13.46 3.25
CA VAL A 33 26.65 13.08 2.73
C VAL A 33 25.96 14.33 2.16
N ASP A 34 25.38 14.19 0.99
CA ASP A 34 24.57 15.22 0.38
C ASP A 34 23.11 15.05 0.85
N ALA A 35 22.62 16.01 1.63
CA ALA A 35 21.27 15.95 2.19
C ALA A 35 20.19 15.95 1.11
N PHE A 36 20.37 16.74 0.03
CA PHE A 36 19.43 16.80 -1.10
C PHE A 36 19.36 15.45 -1.84
N MET A 37 20.52 14.84 -2.11
CA MET A 37 20.55 13.52 -2.77
C MET A 37 19.96 12.42 -1.89
N ALA A 38 20.13 12.52 -0.57
CA ALA A 38 19.51 11.57 0.37
C ALA A 38 17.99 11.72 0.41
N GLU A 39 17.49 12.96 0.44
CA GLU A 39 16.07 13.28 0.36
C GLU A 39 15.47 12.77 -0.96
N ALA A 40 16.12 13.05 -2.08
CA ALA A 40 15.72 12.57 -3.40
C ALA A 40 15.71 11.03 -3.50
N ALA A 41 16.63 10.33 -2.82
CA ALA A 41 16.61 8.86 -2.77
C ALA A 41 15.41 8.31 -1.96
N LEU A 42 15.04 8.97 -0.87
CA LEU A 42 13.86 8.61 -0.08
C LEU A 42 12.57 8.93 -0.86
N ASP A 43 12.52 10.06 -1.57
CA ASP A 43 11.42 10.46 -2.44
C ASP A 43 11.21 9.42 -3.58
N TYR A 44 12.29 8.96 -4.22
CA TYR A 44 12.22 7.86 -5.18
C TYR A 44 11.54 6.63 -4.58
N ARG A 45 11.95 6.19 -3.39
CA ARG A 45 11.34 5.02 -2.74
C ARG A 45 9.88 5.26 -2.40
N HIS A 46 9.54 6.48 -1.97
CA HIS A 46 8.18 6.84 -1.64
C HIS A 46 7.29 6.95 -2.89
N ARG A 47 7.68 7.71 -3.91
CA ARG A 47 6.79 8.10 -5.03
C ARG A 47 6.95 7.25 -6.28
N ALA A 48 8.15 6.75 -6.57
CA ALA A 48 8.44 6.07 -7.82
C ALA A 48 8.38 4.55 -7.74
N THR A 49 8.21 3.96 -6.56
CA THR A 49 8.13 2.52 -6.39
C THR A 49 6.74 2.05 -5.93
N VAL A 50 6.33 0.89 -6.42
CA VAL A 50 5.00 0.32 -6.13
C VAL A 50 4.82 0.01 -4.64
N ASP A 51 5.89 -0.42 -3.96
CA ASP A 51 5.85 -0.81 -2.54
C ASP A 51 5.96 0.38 -1.57
N GLY A 52 6.59 1.49 -1.97
CA GLY A 52 6.80 2.68 -1.15
C GLY A 52 7.59 2.48 0.15
N ARG A 53 8.37 1.42 0.25
CA ARG A 53 9.11 1.03 1.46
C ARG A 53 10.47 1.72 1.52
N LEU A 54 10.63 2.69 2.39
CA LEU A 54 11.87 3.48 2.50
C LEU A 54 13.10 2.66 2.90
N GLY A 55 12.90 1.54 3.60
CA GLY A 55 13.98 0.66 4.07
C GLY A 55 14.31 -0.50 3.12
N LEU A 56 13.56 -0.72 2.04
CA LEU A 56 13.76 -1.84 1.11
C LEU A 56 14.60 -1.41 -0.10
N TRP A 57 15.83 -1.89 -0.18
CA TRP A 57 16.78 -1.54 -1.23
C TRP A 57 17.34 -2.78 -1.92
N GLU A 58 16.59 -3.32 -2.88
CA GLU A 58 17.07 -4.39 -3.76
C GLU A 58 18.03 -3.83 -4.81
N PRO A 59 18.92 -4.66 -5.42
CA PRO A 59 19.84 -4.24 -6.47
C PRO A 59 19.16 -3.48 -7.62
N ARG A 60 17.95 -3.89 -8.02
CA ARG A 60 17.16 -3.21 -9.07
C ARG A 60 16.78 -1.79 -8.68
N HIS A 61 16.45 -1.54 -7.40
CA HIS A 61 16.08 -0.18 -6.94
C HIS A 61 17.28 0.76 -6.94
N VAL A 62 18.48 0.22 -6.62
CA VAL A 62 19.73 0.96 -6.68
C VAL A 62 20.07 1.35 -8.12
N GLU A 63 20.00 0.41 -9.05
CA GLU A 63 20.25 0.63 -10.47
C GLU A 63 19.26 1.64 -11.06
N GLU A 64 17.97 1.46 -10.79
CA GLU A 64 16.91 2.35 -11.26
C GLU A 64 17.07 3.78 -10.72
N LEU A 65 17.36 3.93 -9.43
CA LEU A 65 17.62 5.24 -8.83
C LEU A 65 18.79 5.95 -9.50
N LEU A 66 19.96 5.28 -9.54
CA LEU A 66 21.21 5.93 -9.96
C LEU A 66 21.29 6.14 -11.48
N LEU A 67 20.81 5.19 -12.29
CA LEU A 67 20.99 5.22 -13.75
C LEU A 67 19.74 5.70 -14.53
N HIS A 68 18.59 5.85 -13.87
CA HIS A 68 17.37 6.26 -14.54
C HIS A 68 16.67 7.42 -13.82
N TRP A 69 16.37 7.31 -12.52
CA TRP A 69 15.57 8.29 -11.81
C TRP A 69 16.36 9.59 -11.49
N PHE A 70 17.58 9.52 -10.97
CA PHE A 70 18.41 10.70 -10.75
C PHE A 70 18.69 11.45 -12.07
N PRO A 71 19.08 10.79 -13.17
CA PRO A 71 19.19 11.46 -14.45
C PRO A 71 17.95 12.21 -14.90
N GLN A 72 16.75 11.71 -14.56
CA GLN A 72 15.47 12.36 -14.91
C GLN A 72 15.10 13.53 -14.00
N GLN A 73 15.28 13.38 -12.70
CA GLN A 73 14.68 14.27 -11.68
C GLN A 73 15.69 15.25 -11.09
N VAL A 74 16.95 14.84 -10.89
CA VAL A 74 17.97 15.68 -10.27
C VAL A 74 18.57 16.61 -11.32
N THR A 75 18.42 17.92 -11.10
CA THR A 75 18.99 18.94 -11.98
C THR A 75 20.32 19.43 -11.42
N GLU A 76 21.38 19.28 -12.19
CA GLU A 76 22.68 19.86 -11.94
C GLU A 76 22.90 21.01 -12.94
N PHE A 77 23.25 22.19 -12.46
CA PHE A 77 23.44 23.35 -13.33
C PHE A 77 24.89 23.48 -13.77
N PRO A 78 25.14 24.08 -14.94
CA PRO A 78 26.49 24.33 -15.44
C PRO A 78 27.33 25.12 -14.46
N GLY A 79 28.45 24.55 -14.00
CA GLY A 79 29.37 25.17 -13.06
C GLY A 79 29.18 24.82 -11.60
N GLU A 80 28.18 23.99 -11.26
CA GLU A 80 28.03 23.38 -9.94
C GLU A 80 28.87 22.10 -9.86
N GLU A 81 29.32 21.75 -8.64
CA GLU A 81 29.95 20.45 -8.41
C GLU A 81 28.87 19.36 -8.52
N PRO A 82 29.11 18.27 -9.30
CA PRO A 82 28.14 17.17 -9.39
C PRO A 82 27.85 16.55 -8.02
N GLY A 83 26.58 16.28 -7.75
CA GLY A 83 26.18 15.60 -6.53
C GLY A 83 26.71 14.16 -6.48
N ASP A 84 27.26 13.75 -5.35
CA ASP A 84 27.73 12.38 -5.12
C ASP A 84 26.52 11.45 -4.78
N GLY A 85 25.73 11.10 -5.78
CA GLY A 85 24.61 10.19 -5.64
C GLY A 85 25.00 8.80 -5.12
N PRO A 86 26.00 8.13 -5.74
CA PRO A 86 26.46 6.81 -5.28
C PRO A 86 27.01 6.83 -3.83
N GLY A 87 27.88 7.79 -3.48
CA GLY A 87 28.44 7.89 -2.15
C GLY A 87 27.39 8.22 -1.08
N THR A 88 26.43 9.10 -1.41
CA THR A 88 25.31 9.43 -0.54
C THR A 88 24.40 8.21 -0.32
N LEU A 89 24.02 7.48 -1.39
CA LEU A 89 23.21 6.27 -1.28
C LEU A 89 23.93 5.18 -0.45
N ARG A 90 25.22 5.00 -0.65
CA ARG A 90 26.06 4.06 0.14
C ARG A 90 25.99 4.42 1.64
N THR A 91 26.06 5.70 1.95
CA THR A 91 25.99 6.21 3.32
C THR A 91 24.58 6.03 3.92
N LEU A 92 23.53 6.32 3.15
CA LEU A 92 22.11 6.08 3.53
C LEU A 92 21.87 4.60 3.84
N LEU A 93 22.30 3.69 2.98
CA LEU A 93 22.14 2.25 3.19
C LEU A 93 22.83 1.76 4.47
N ARG A 94 24.07 2.22 4.72
CA ARG A 94 24.78 1.91 5.97
C ARG A 94 24.06 2.48 7.19
N PHE A 95 23.55 3.70 7.11
CA PHE A 95 22.77 4.31 8.17
C PHE A 95 21.51 3.50 8.47
N LEU A 96 20.69 3.19 7.48
CA LEU A 96 19.44 2.41 7.67
C LEU A 96 19.71 1.06 8.35
N HIS A 97 20.79 0.39 7.97
CA HIS A 97 21.20 -0.87 8.62
C HIS A 97 21.72 -0.64 10.04
N ALA A 98 22.52 0.41 10.27
CA ALA A 98 23.07 0.72 11.60
C ALA A 98 21.98 1.04 12.62
N VAL A 99 20.97 1.82 12.23
CA VAL A 99 19.83 2.20 13.08
C VAL A 99 18.66 1.19 13.01
N ARG A 100 18.83 0.05 12.33
CA ARG A 100 17.83 -1.02 12.25
C ARG A 100 16.51 -0.62 11.57
N LEU A 101 16.59 0.26 10.59
CA LEU A 101 15.46 0.69 9.74
C LEU A 101 15.43 0.00 8.37
N ALA A 102 16.46 -0.79 8.02
CA ALA A 102 16.44 -1.61 6.81
C ALA A 102 15.30 -2.64 6.91
N ASP A 103 14.59 -2.84 5.80
CA ASP A 103 13.50 -3.82 5.71
C ASP A 103 14.06 -5.24 5.89
N PRO A 104 13.49 -6.07 6.78
CA PRO A 104 13.98 -7.41 7.06
C PRO A 104 13.83 -8.39 5.89
N ARG A 105 13.00 -8.06 4.88
CA ARG A 105 12.82 -8.86 3.66
C ARG A 105 13.82 -8.46 2.56
N GLY A 106 14.53 -7.34 2.75
CA GLY A 106 15.54 -6.87 1.83
C GLY A 106 16.80 -7.75 1.82
N PRO A 107 17.68 -7.55 0.83
CA PRO A 107 18.96 -8.21 0.78
C PRO A 107 19.86 -7.79 1.94
N ALA A 108 20.89 -8.58 2.24
CA ALA A 108 21.93 -8.17 3.15
C ALA A 108 22.62 -6.89 2.62
N LEU A 109 23.13 -6.06 3.53
CA LEU A 109 23.78 -4.78 3.20
C LEU A 109 24.81 -4.88 2.05
N ASP A 110 25.66 -5.91 2.07
CA ASP A 110 26.67 -6.12 1.05
C ASP A 110 26.09 -6.30 -0.37
N GLY A 111 24.89 -6.87 -0.47
CA GLY A 111 24.19 -7.02 -1.75
C GLY A 111 23.77 -5.67 -2.35
N SER A 112 23.20 -4.79 -1.51
CA SER A 112 22.82 -3.43 -1.93
C SER A 112 24.04 -2.56 -2.21
N LEU A 113 25.09 -2.65 -1.39
CA LEU A 113 26.35 -1.94 -1.61
C LEU A 113 27.03 -2.38 -2.91
N GLY A 114 27.08 -3.69 -3.20
CA GLY A 114 27.62 -4.20 -4.46
C GLY A 114 26.87 -3.67 -5.70
N ALA A 115 25.55 -3.42 -5.57
CA ALA A 115 24.79 -2.79 -6.65
C ALA A 115 25.15 -1.30 -6.82
N VAL A 116 25.41 -0.57 -5.71
CA VAL A 116 25.91 0.81 -5.79
C VAL A 116 27.26 0.84 -6.50
N ASP A 117 28.20 -0.04 -6.11
CA ASP A 117 29.54 -0.11 -6.71
C ASP A 117 29.47 -0.43 -8.23
N ALA A 118 28.54 -1.28 -8.64
CA ALA A 118 28.32 -1.61 -10.04
C ALA A 118 27.72 -0.46 -10.86
N ALA A 119 26.82 0.34 -10.26
CA ALA A 119 26.20 1.48 -10.92
C ALA A 119 27.10 2.73 -10.95
N GLU A 120 28.03 2.88 -10.00
CA GLU A 120 28.89 4.06 -9.84
C GLU A 120 29.73 4.34 -11.09
N GLU A 121 30.21 3.29 -11.79
CA GLU A 121 30.98 3.45 -13.04
C GLU A 121 30.18 4.15 -14.14
N TRP A 122 28.88 3.89 -14.20
CA TRP A 122 27.97 4.40 -15.23
C TRP A 122 27.22 5.70 -14.86
N TYR A 123 27.26 6.05 -13.58
CA TYR A 123 26.49 7.17 -13.05
C TYR A 123 26.83 8.52 -13.71
N PRO A 124 28.10 8.92 -13.90
CA PRO A 124 28.43 10.20 -14.54
C PRO A 124 27.92 10.29 -15.99
N GLU A 125 28.02 9.18 -16.74
CA GLU A 125 27.53 9.10 -18.13
C GLU A 125 26.00 9.19 -18.16
N ALA A 126 25.32 8.49 -17.24
CA ALA A 126 23.86 8.54 -17.14
C ALA A 126 23.33 9.95 -16.80
N MET A 127 23.98 10.67 -15.88
CA MET A 127 23.62 12.04 -15.51
C MET A 127 23.84 13.04 -16.65
N ALA A 128 24.88 12.84 -17.48
CA ALA A 128 25.21 13.70 -18.62
C ALA A 128 24.36 13.40 -19.87
N ASP A 129 23.78 12.21 -19.96
CA ASP A 129 23.02 11.78 -21.15
C ASP A 129 21.65 12.50 -21.21
N ARG A 130 21.54 13.48 -22.13
CA ARG A 130 20.32 14.28 -22.32
C ARG A 130 19.10 13.45 -22.70
N ASP A 131 19.30 12.32 -23.37
CA ASP A 131 18.22 11.42 -23.76
C ASP A 131 17.56 10.78 -22.54
N ARG A 132 18.24 10.74 -21.38
CA ARG A 132 17.70 10.24 -20.09
C ARG A 132 17.01 11.30 -19.24
N TRP A 133 17.19 12.58 -19.55
CA TRP A 133 16.63 13.66 -18.74
C TRP A 133 15.11 13.68 -18.69
N GLY A 134 14.55 14.24 -17.62
CA GLY A 134 13.16 14.59 -17.54
C GLY A 134 12.90 15.94 -18.24
N LEU A 135 11.65 16.20 -18.61
CA LEU A 135 11.27 17.40 -19.34
C LEU A 135 11.58 18.68 -18.55
N ALA A 136 11.35 18.68 -17.24
CA ALA A 136 11.63 19.84 -16.37
C ALA A 136 13.14 20.13 -16.33
N LYS A 137 13.98 19.11 -16.11
CA LYS A 137 15.44 19.22 -16.13
C LYS A 137 15.94 19.72 -17.48
N PHE A 138 15.43 19.15 -18.57
CA PHE A 138 15.82 19.56 -19.92
C PHE A 138 15.63 21.08 -20.15
N TRP A 139 14.46 21.61 -19.79
CA TRP A 139 14.17 23.03 -19.96
C TRP A 139 14.91 23.92 -18.96
N ALA A 140 15.08 23.48 -17.71
CA ALA A 140 15.82 24.22 -16.70
C ALA A 140 17.30 24.37 -17.09
N VAL A 141 17.95 23.29 -17.51
CA VAL A 141 19.35 23.32 -17.96
C VAL A 141 19.50 24.14 -19.26
N THR A 142 18.57 23.96 -20.22
CA THR A 142 18.58 24.77 -21.47
C THR A 142 18.45 26.26 -21.18
N ALA A 143 17.62 26.66 -20.21
CA ALA A 143 17.50 28.06 -19.78
C ALA A 143 18.80 28.56 -19.15
N ALA A 144 19.38 27.78 -18.24
CA ALA A 144 20.66 28.13 -17.59
C ALA A 144 21.83 28.26 -18.60
N GLU A 145 21.93 27.35 -19.58
CA GLU A 145 22.91 27.40 -20.67
C GLU A 145 22.78 28.69 -21.51
N GLN A 146 21.58 29.27 -21.58
CA GLN A 146 21.33 30.56 -22.26
C GLN A 146 21.44 31.76 -21.33
N GLY A 147 21.94 31.57 -20.11
CA GLY A 147 22.18 32.64 -19.13
C GLY A 147 20.90 33.17 -18.46
N VAL A 148 19.83 32.40 -18.48
CA VAL A 148 18.60 32.72 -17.74
C VAL A 148 18.79 32.32 -16.28
N ASP A 149 18.51 33.26 -15.37
CA ASP A 149 18.45 32.93 -13.94
C ASP A 149 17.22 32.05 -13.67
N VAL A 150 17.46 30.78 -13.39
CA VAL A 150 16.41 29.77 -13.14
C VAL A 150 15.72 29.95 -11.79
N MET A 151 16.29 30.76 -10.89
CA MET A 151 15.67 31.14 -9.61
C MET A 151 14.74 32.36 -9.76
N ASP A 152 14.79 33.09 -10.87
CA ASP A 152 13.85 34.17 -11.19
C ASP A 152 12.66 33.60 -12.00
N GLY A 153 11.53 33.36 -11.34
CA GLY A 153 10.31 32.86 -11.98
C GLY A 153 9.83 33.70 -13.16
N ALA A 154 10.02 35.05 -13.12
CA ALA A 154 9.65 35.92 -14.21
C ALA A 154 10.61 35.77 -15.41
N ALA A 155 11.89 35.50 -15.17
CA ALA A 155 12.86 35.19 -16.22
C ALA A 155 12.55 33.83 -16.88
N LEU A 156 12.23 32.80 -16.09
CA LEU A 156 11.79 31.49 -16.58
C LEU A 156 10.51 31.59 -17.42
N GLN A 157 9.54 32.40 -17.00
CA GLN A 157 8.30 32.58 -17.75
C GLN A 157 8.58 33.23 -19.12
N ARG A 158 9.39 34.30 -19.16
CA ARG A 158 9.79 34.92 -20.43
C ARG A 158 10.55 33.93 -21.34
N PHE A 159 11.38 33.08 -20.75
CA PHE A 159 12.09 32.06 -21.50
C PHE A 159 11.10 31.03 -22.09
N ALA A 160 10.13 30.54 -21.30
CA ALA A 160 9.09 29.59 -21.75
C ALA A 160 8.25 30.19 -22.90
N GLU A 161 7.87 31.48 -22.83
CA GLU A 161 7.14 32.16 -23.90
C GLU A 161 7.97 32.27 -25.18
N ARG A 162 9.28 32.51 -25.08
CA ARG A 162 10.19 32.50 -26.23
C ARG A 162 10.34 31.12 -26.84
N ALA A 163 10.44 30.08 -25.99
CA ALA A 163 10.51 28.71 -26.44
C ALA A 163 9.24 28.28 -27.19
N GLN A 164 8.05 28.65 -26.71
CA GLN A 164 6.77 28.42 -27.39
C GLN A 164 6.68 29.13 -28.74
N ARG A 165 7.32 30.29 -28.91
CA ARG A 165 7.40 30.99 -30.20
C ARG A 165 8.49 30.45 -31.14
N GLY A 166 9.25 29.43 -30.72
CA GLY A 166 10.37 28.89 -31.49
C GLY A 166 11.59 29.79 -31.56
N GLU A 167 11.76 30.74 -30.61
CA GLU A 167 12.86 31.71 -30.56
C GLU A 167 14.06 31.22 -29.75
N VAL A 168 13.97 30.01 -29.21
CA VAL A 168 14.99 29.39 -28.35
C VAL A 168 15.64 28.22 -29.10
N ALA A 169 16.97 28.21 -29.13
CA ALA A 169 17.71 27.05 -29.65
C ALA A 169 17.82 25.95 -28.56
N TYR A 170 17.53 24.75 -28.91
CA TYR A 170 17.62 23.60 -28.01
C TYR A 170 17.90 22.29 -28.78
N ASP A 171 18.29 21.23 -28.09
CA ASP A 171 18.50 19.90 -28.67
C ASP A 171 17.15 19.25 -28.99
N GLN A 172 16.69 19.40 -30.24
CA GLN A 172 15.42 18.83 -30.68
C GLN A 172 15.39 17.31 -30.60
N ARG A 173 16.53 16.63 -30.90
CA ARG A 173 16.58 15.17 -30.84
C ARG A 173 16.38 14.65 -29.39
N ALA A 174 17.07 15.27 -28.44
CA ALA A 174 16.91 14.90 -27.04
C ALA A 174 15.47 15.15 -26.56
N LEU A 175 14.86 16.28 -26.94
CA LEU A 175 13.47 16.57 -26.58
C LEU A 175 12.50 15.55 -27.21
N ASP A 176 12.69 15.18 -28.47
CA ASP A 176 11.85 14.18 -29.13
C ASP A 176 11.95 12.81 -28.43
N GLU A 177 13.15 12.40 -28.01
CA GLU A 177 13.36 11.16 -27.28
C GLU A 177 12.70 11.20 -25.88
N ILE A 178 12.82 12.33 -25.17
CA ILE A 178 12.16 12.55 -23.87
C ILE A 178 10.63 12.45 -24.04
N MET A 179 10.08 13.10 -25.08
CA MET A 179 8.64 13.08 -25.36
C MET A 179 8.15 11.69 -25.76
N ASP A 180 8.91 10.96 -26.61
CA ASP A 180 8.59 9.62 -27.06
C ASP A 180 8.60 8.64 -25.88
N ARG A 181 9.58 8.74 -24.97
CA ARG A 181 9.65 7.96 -23.72
C ARG A 181 8.47 8.28 -22.80
N ARG A 182 8.08 9.56 -22.68
CA ARG A 182 6.91 9.96 -21.88
C ARG A 182 5.60 9.44 -22.45
N LEU A 183 5.47 9.36 -23.77
CA LEU A 183 4.28 8.85 -24.44
C LEU A 183 4.24 7.30 -24.45
N LYS A 184 5.39 6.64 -24.61
CA LYS A 184 5.51 5.17 -24.61
C LYS A 184 5.67 4.58 -23.22
N GLY A 185 6.39 5.29 -22.34
CA GLY A 185 6.43 4.98 -20.94
C GLY A 185 5.05 5.28 -20.37
N ARG A 186 4.34 4.25 -19.93
CA ARG A 186 3.43 4.44 -18.82
C ARG A 186 4.31 4.91 -17.67
N VAL A 187 4.51 6.23 -17.58
CA VAL A 187 4.89 6.84 -16.30
C VAL A 187 3.88 6.25 -15.33
N PRO A 188 4.27 5.61 -14.22
CA PRO A 188 3.33 5.37 -13.16
C PRO A 188 2.64 6.72 -12.95
N VAL A 189 1.34 6.78 -13.24
CA VAL A 189 0.56 7.98 -12.97
C VAL A 189 0.80 8.23 -11.49
N ASP A 190 1.22 9.43 -11.13
CA ASP A 190 1.26 9.85 -9.73
C ASP A 190 -0.05 9.37 -9.11
N GLY A 191 0.00 8.48 -8.12
CA GLY A 191 -1.18 7.86 -7.53
C GLY A 191 -1.35 6.35 -7.77
N ALA A 192 -0.56 5.70 -8.63
CA ALA A 192 -0.62 4.23 -8.81
C ALA A 192 0.09 3.44 -7.70
N ARG A 193 0.20 4.03 -6.50
CA ARG A 193 0.72 3.32 -5.35
C ARG A 193 -0.29 2.28 -4.93
N ALA A 194 0.13 1.03 -4.95
CA ALA A 194 -0.71 -0.05 -4.51
C ALA A 194 -0.96 0.04 -3.00
N GLU A 195 -2.22 -0.07 -2.58
CA GLU A 195 -2.59 -0.30 -1.19
C GLU A 195 -1.72 -1.41 -0.58
N PRO A 196 -1.25 -1.27 0.68
CA PRO A 196 -0.51 -2.30 1.37
C PRO A 196 -1.36 -3.55 1.49
N GLN A 197 -0.78 -4.69 1.13
CA GLN A 197 -1.45 -5.97 1.32
C GLN A 197 -1.13 -6.50 2.72
N LEU A 198 -2.18 -6.90 3.46
CA LEU A 198 -2.00 -7.57 4.74
C LEU A 198 -1.32 -8.93 4.54
N PRO A 199 -0.46 -9.35 5.47
CA PRO A 199 0.14 -10.67 5.44
C PRO A 199 -0.92 -11.77 5.54
N VAL A 200 -0.84 -12.75 4.66
CA VAL A 200 -1.77 -13.87 4.62
C VAL A 200 -1.12 -15.16 5.09
N VAL A 201 -1.91 -16.03 5.72
CA VAL A 201 -1.51 -17.40 6.03
C VAL A 201 -1.87 -18.28 4.84
N LEU A 202 -0.89 -18.97 4.27
CA LEU A 202 -1.14 -19.93 3.20
C LEU A 202 -0.63 -21.33 3.58
N PRO A 203 -1.44 -22.37 3.32
CA PRO A 203 -0.98 -23.75 3.39
C PRO A 203 0.11 -24.03 2.35
N SER A 204 0.85 -25.10 2.57
CA SER A 204 1.84 -25.57 1.61
C SER A 204 1.19 -26.00 0.29
N ASP A 205 1.95 -25.97 -0.81
CA ASP A 205 1.48 -26.47 -2.12
C ASP A 205 1.02 -27.95 -2.06
N SER A 206 1.57 -28.76 -1.13
CA SER A 206 1.16 -30.12 -0.93
C SER A 206 -0.25 -30.25 -0.31
N GLU A 207 -0.61 -29.34 0.57
CA GLU A 207 -1.94 -29.27 1.18
C GLU A 207 -2.97 -28.71 0.20
N LEU A 208 -2.60 -27.71 -0.61
CA LEU A 208 -3.45 -27.09 -1.62
C LEU A 208 -3.80 -28.00 -2.81
N ARG A 209 -3.07 -29.10 -3.02
CA ARG A 209 -3.39 -30.08 -4.08
C ARG A 209 -4.75 -30.71 -3.89
N ARG A 210 -5.13 -31.00 -2.64
CA ARG A 210 -6.42 -31.64 -2.34
C ARG A 210 -7.62 -30.76 -2.70
N PRO A 211 -7.73 -29.51 -2.25
CA PRO A 211 -8.80 -28.62 -2.69
C PRO A 211 -8.77 -28.35 -4.20
N ALA A 212 -7.58 -28.26 -4.84
CA ALA A 212 -7.49 -28.12 -6.29
C ALA A 212 -8.05 -29.34 -7.03
N GLU A 213 -7.82 -30.56 -6.53
CA GLU A 213 -8.37 -31.79 -7.11
C GLU A 213 -9.89 -31.90 -6.91
N ALA A 214 -10.42 -31.36 -5.81
CA ALA A 214 -11.85 -31.32 -5.53
C ALA A 214 -12.62 -30.29 -6.40
N SER A 215 -11.92 -29.40 -7.11
CA SER A 215 -12.53 -28.39 -7.98
C SER A 215 -13.28 -29.04 -9.15
N THR A 216 -14.56 -28.72 -9.26
CA THR A 216 -15.41 -29.17 -10.38
C THR A 216 -14.83 -28.75 -11.72
N THR A 217 -14.35 -27.50 -11.82
CA THR A 217 -13.74 -26.97 -13.04
C THR A 217 -12.49 -27.74 -13.45
N VAL A 218 -11.61 -28.08 -12.49
CA VAL A 218 -10.40 -28.86 -12.76
C VAL A 218 -10.75 -30.25 -13.29
N ALA A 219 -11.73 -30.92 -12.69
CA ALA A 219 -12.21 -32.22 -13.13
C ALA A 219 -12.78 -32.15 -14.55
N GLN A 220 -13.61 -31.14 -14.85
CA GLN A 220 -14.21 -30.91 -16.16
C GLN A 220 -13.17 -30.61 -17.23
N LEU A 221 -12.20 -29.73 -16.97
CA LEU A 221 -11.14 -29.36 -17.91
C LEU A 221 -10.22 -30.55 -18.22
N ARG A 222 -9.92 -31.38 -17.21
CA ARG A 222 -9.15 -32.62 -17.38
C ARG A 222 -9.90 -33.61 -18.26
N SER A 223 -11.16 -33.88 -17.93
CA SER A 223 -12.03 -34.80 -18.70
C SER A 223 -12.21 -34.34 -20.15
N LEU A 224 -12.38 -33.03 -20.38
CA LEU A 224 -12.44 -32.46 -21.72
C LEU A 224 -11.15 -32.70 -22.53
N ALA A 225 -9.99 -32.50 -21.92
CA ALA A 225 -8.70 -32.73 -22.58
C ALA A 225 -8.49 -34.21 -22.89
N GLU A 226 -8.86 -35.12 -21.98
CA GLU A 226 -8.82 -36.56 -22.16
C GLU A 226 -9.78 -37.00 -23.29
N TRP A 227 -11.01 -36.50 -23.30
CA TRP A 227 -12.00 -36.77 -24.35
C TRP A 227 -11.54 -36.31 -25.74
N ALA A 228 -10.91 -35.12 -25.83
CA ALA A 228 -10.35 -34.59 -27.08
C ALA A 228 -9.22 -35.51 -27.62
N GLY A 229 -8.41 -36.06 -26.72
CA GLY A 229 -7.36 -37.05 -27.03
C GLY A 229 -6.32 -36.55 -28.03
N ARG A 230 -5.38 -37.48 -28.38
CA ARG A 230 -4.29 -37.17 -29.34
C ARG A 230 -4.75 -37.25 -30.79
N GLU A 231 -5.73 -38.11 -31.11
CA GLU A 231 -6.27 -38.27 -32.46
C GLU A 231 -7.20 -37.14 -32.86
N GLY A 232 -7.71 -36.41 -31.87
CA GLY A 232 -8.60 -35.27 -32.01
C GLY A 232 -10.01 -35.62 -32.45
N ARG A 233 -10.97 -34.77 -32.08
CA ARG A 233 -12.38 -34.86 -32.43
C ARG A 233 -12.71 -33.89 -33.55
N LEU A 234 -13.52 -34.31 -34.50
CA LEU A 234 -13.92 -33.46 -35.64
C LEU A 234 -14.73 -32.25 -35.15
N VAL A 235 -14.40 -31.09 -35.67
CA VAL A 235 -15.18 -29.86 -35.49
C VAL A 235 -15.80 -29.37 -36.77
N THR A 236 -16.78 -28.49 -36.68
CA THR A 236 -17.39 -27.82 -37.83
C THR A 236 -16.40 -26.91 -38.54
N ALA A 237 -16.75 -26.41 -39.75
CA ALA A 237 -15.92 -25.43 -40.45
C ALA A 237 -15.65 -24.15 -39.61
N ALA A 238 -16.57 -23.79 -38.73
CA ALA A 238 -16.42 -22.69 -37.76
C ALA A 238 -15.64 -23.06 -36.49
N GLY A 239 -15.00 -24.25 -36.42
CA GLY A 239 -14.22 -24.71 -35.27
C GLY A 239 -15.07 -25.14 -34.06
N ARG A 240 -16.37 -25.36 -34.22
CA ARG A 240 -17.32 -25.70 -33.14
C ARG A 240 -17.50 -27.21 -33.02
N LEU A 241 -17.90 -27.70 -31.86
CA LEU A 241 -18.23 -29.11 -31.66
C LEU A 241 -19.44 -29.50 -32.49
N ARG A 242 -19.44 -30.73 -33.02
CA ARG A 242 -20.61 -31.32 -33.64
C ARG A 242 -21.66 -31.65 -32.59
N MET A 243 -22.97 -31.56 -32.91
CA MET A 243 -24.02 -31.78 -31.91
C MET A 243 -23.99 -33.14 -31.25
N ALA A 244 -23.55 -34.20 -31.93
CA ALA A 244 -23.41 -35.52 -31.33
C ALA A 244 -22.30 -35.50 -30.24
N ASP A 245 -21.15 -34.94 -30.58
CA ASP A 245 -20.02 -34.77 -29.67
C ASP A 245 -20.36 -33.83 -28.49
N ALA A 246 -21.12 -32.76 -28.76
CA ALA A 246 -21.55 -31.80 -27.76
C ALA A 246 -22.51 -32.46 -26.73
N ARG A 247 -23.44 -33.29 -27.17
CA ARG A 247 -24.33 -34.04 -26.26
C ARG A 247 -23.55 -35.03 -25.37
N GLU A 248 -22.66 -35.81 -26.01
CA GLU A 248 -21.75 -36.69 -25.26
C GLU A 248 -20.96 -35.96 -24.18
N LEU A 249 -20.41 -34.79 -24.52
CA LEU A 249 -19.63 -33.98 -23.59
C LEU A 249 -20.47 -33.35 -22.48
N VAL A 250 -21.72 -32.94 -22.73
CA VAL A 250 -22.61 -32.45 -21.68
C VAL A 250 -22.78 -33.51 -20.60
N ASP A 251 -22.96 -34.76 -21.00
CA ASP A 251 -23.11 -35.90 -20.05
C ASP A 251 -21.79 -36.23 -19.37
N VAL A 252 -20.67 -36.31 -20.11
CA VAL A 252 -19.32 -36.62 -19.57
C VAL A 252 -18.84 -35.55 -18.58
N LEU A 253 -19.10 -34.30 -18.86
CA LEU A 253 -18.65 -33.18 -18.02
C LEU A 253 -19.67 -32.79 -16.94
N GLY A 254 -20.90 -33.31 -17.02
CA GLY A 254 -21.98 -32.94 -16.11
C GLY A 254 -22.30 -31.44 -16.12
N THR A 255 -22.31 -30.80 -17.30
CA THR A 255 -22.47 -29.34 -17.39
C THR A 255 -23.87 -28.86 -17.03
N GLY A 256 -24.89 -29.74 -17.08
CA GLY A 256 -26.29 -29.39 -16.83
C GLY A 256 -26.94 -28.60 -17.98
N ASP A 257 -26.28 -28.44 -19.10
CA ASP A 257 -26.87 -27.81 -20.29
C ASP A 257 -28.03 -28.67 -20.85
N ARG A 258 -29.13 -28.04 -21.17
CA ARG A 258 -30.27 -28.73 -21.79
C ARG A 258 -29.96 -28.98 -23.28
N THR A 259 -29.93 -30.23 -23.68
CA THR A 259 -29.61 -30.62 -25.07
C THR A 259 -30.83 -30.83 -25.95
N GLU A 260 -32.04 -30.91 -25.35
CA GLU A 260 -33.30 -31.09 -26.06
C GLU A 260 -33.70 -29.86 -26.88
N GLY A 261 -34.04 -30.04 -28.15
CA GLY A 261 -34.42 -28.94 -29.07
C GLY A 261 -33.27 -28.06 -29.53
N VAL A 262 -32.05 -28.25 -29.04
CA VAL A 262 -30.87 -27.48 -29.39
C VAL A 262 -30.30 -27.93 -30.72
N ARG A 263 -30.05 -26.97 -31.66
CA ARG A 263 -29.54 -27.22 -33.00
C ARG A 263 -28.05 -26.89 -33.17
N SER A 264 -27.50 -26.11 -32.29
CA SER A 264 -26.10 -25.68 -32.31
C SER A 264 -25.42 -25.87 -30.96
N SER A 265 -24.17 -26.31 -30.93
CA SER A 265 -23.37 -26.34 -29.69
C SER A 265 -23.12 -24.97 -29.06
N ASN A 266 -23.40 -23.87 -29.77
CA ASN A 266 -23.39 -22.53 -29.23
C ASN A 266 -24.53 -22.26 -28.25
N ASP A 267 -25.61 -23.01 -28.35
CA ASP A 267 -26.77 -22.88 -27.47
C ASP A 267 -26.58 -23.65 -26.14
N LEU A 268 -25.36 -24.19 -25.92
CA LEU A 268 -24.92 -24.90 -24.71
C LEU A 268 -23.89 -24.03 -23.97
N PRO A 269 -24.35 -23.09 -23.15
CA PRO A 269 -23.47 -22.04 -22.61
C PRO A 269 -22.36 -22.56 -21.68
N ARG A 270 -22.67 -23.54 -20.84
CA ARG A 270 -21.69 -24.13 -19.92
C ARG A 270 -20.62 -24.92 -20.66
N LEU A 271 -21.05 -25.74 -21.64
CA LEU A 271 -20.13 -26.49 -22.50
C LEU A 271 -19.25 -25.52 -23.30
N GLY A 272 -19.87 -24.48 -23.89
CA GLY A 272 -19.16 -23.44 -24.63
C GLY A 272 -18.05 -22.77 -23.78
N LEU A 273 -18.39 -22.39 -22.56
CA LEU A 273 -17.44 -21.82 -21.61
C LEU A 273 -16.26 -22.76 -21.35
N LEU A 274 -16.52 -24.03 -21.02
CA LEU A 274 -15.46 -25.01 -20.73
C LEU A 274 -14.54 -25.26 -21.93
N VAL A 275 -15.10 -25.31 -23.15
CA VAL A 275 -14.29 -25.48 -24.37
C VAL A 275 -13.38 -24.28 -24.61
N GLU A 276 -13.90 -23.05 -24.48
CA GLU A 276 -13.07 -21.84 -24.62
C GLU A 276 -12.04 -21.75 -23.49
N TRP A 277 -12.42 -22.09 -22.27
CA TRP A 277 -11.48 -22.12 -21.13
C TRP A 277 -10.33 -23.10 -21.37
N ALA A 278 -10.63 -24.33 -21.80
CA ALA A 278 -9.60 -25.31 -22.12
C ALA A 278 -8.67 -24.85 -23.26
N LYS A 279 -9.20 -24.07 -24.23
CA LYS A 279 -8.38 -23.47 -25.29
C LYS A 279 -7.47 -22.37 -24.74
N LYS A 280 -8.01 -21.45 -23.93
CA LYS A 280 -7.26 -20.36 -23.31
C LYS A 280 -6.20 -20.88 -22.33
N ALA A 281 -6.55 -21.86 -21.53
CA ALA A 281 -5.61 -22.58 -20.67
C ALA A 281 -4.61 -23.47 -21.44
N ARG A 282 -4.70 -23.50 -22.79
CA ARG A 282 -3.83 -24.28 -23.69
C ARG A 282 -3.80 -25.78 -23.37
N LEU A 283 -4.94 -26.30 -22.92
CA LEU A 283 -5.13 -27.74 -22.67
C LEU A 283 -5.57 -28.46 -23.93
N VAL A 284 -6.38 -27.77 -24.75
CA VAL A 284 -6.82 -28.25 -26.07
C VAL A 284 -6.56 -27.20 -27.14
N ARG A 285 -6.54 -27.62 -28.40
CA ARG A 285 -6.42 -26.71 -29.57
C ARG A 285 -7.20 -27.23 -30.76
N VAL A 286 -7.70 -26.31 -31.55
CA VAL A 286 -8.28 -26.66 -32.87
C VAL A 286 -7.20 -26.53 -33.93
N ALA A 287 -7.01 -27.60 -34.71
CA ALA A 287 -6.12 -27.63 -35.84
C ALA A 287 -6.67 -28.62 -36.92
N LYS A 288 -6.52 -28.28 -38.19
CA LYS A 288 -6.93 -29.16 -39.32
C LYS A 288 -8.35 -29.71 -39.18
N GLY A 289 -9.29 -28.89 -38.70
CA GLY A 289 -10.70 -29.27 -38.52
C GLY A 289 -10.94 -30.26 -37.35
N ARG A 290 -10.04 -30.35 -36.42
CA ARG A 290 -10.17 -31.21 -35.22
C ARG A 290 -9.77 -30.49 -33.96
N LEU A 291 -10.41 -30.84 -32.84
CA LEU A 291 -10.04 -30.44 -31.47
C LEU A 291 -9.11 -31.51 -30.86
N TYR A 292 -7.89 -31.16 -30.50
CA TYR A 292 -6.88 -32.04 -29.95
C TYR A 292 -6.49 -31.65 -28.56
N ALA A 293 -6.16 -32.63 -27.72
CA ALA A 293 -5.38 -32.39 -26.51
C ALA A 293 -3.98 -31.89 -26.85
N VAL A 294 -3.49 -30.90 -26.10
CA VAL A 294 -2.14 -30.36 -26.27
C VAL A 294 -1.13 -31.26 -25.60
N ALA A 295 -0.22 -31.87 -26.36
CA ALA A 295 0.75 -32.82 -25.83
C ALA A 295 1.65 -32.23 -24.72
N LYS A 296 2.03 -30.93 -24.85
CA LYS A 296 2.83 -30.22 -23.85
C LYS A 296 2.06 -29.91 -22.55
N ALA A 297 0.74 -30.02 -22.53
CA ALA A 297 -0.08 -29.83 -21.32
C ALA A 297 -0.14 -31.09 -20.43
N ARG A 298 0.40 -32.23 -20.87
CA ARG A 298 0.33 -33.48 -20.11
C ARG A 298 0.87 -33.39 -18.67
N PRO A 299 2.02 -32.76 -18.40
CA PRO A 299 2.47 -32.59 -17.02
C PRO A 299 1.50 -31.79 -16.15
N VAL A 300 0.93 -30.71 -16.73
CA VAL A 300 -0.07 -29.86 -16.05
C VAL A 300 -1.36 -30.62 -15.76
N LEU A 301 -1.85 -31.42 -16.70
CA LEU A 301 -3.04 -32.25 -16.51
C LEU A 301 -2.85 -33.31 -15.44
N ALA A 302 -1.60 -33.72 -15.15
CA ALA A 302 -1.26 -34.69 -14.12
C ALA A 302 -1.14 -34.09 -12.71
N ASP A 303 -0.95 -32.78 -12.58
CA ASP A 303 -0.86 -32.06 -11.31
C ASP A 303 -2.09 -31.17 -11.10
N PRO A 304 -2.98 -31.49 -10.13
CA PRO A 304 -4.20 -30.73 -9.92
C PRO A 304 -3.97 -29.25 -9.64
N LEU A 305 -2.95 -28.91 -8.85
CA LEU A 305 -2.66 -27.53 -8.46
C LEU A 305 -2.12 -26.71 -9.65
N GLN A 306 -1.26 -27.32 -10.48
CA GLN A 306 -0.80 -26.67 -11.70
C GLN A 306 -1.93 -26.49 -12.72
N LEU A 307 -2.81 -27.46 -12.85
CA LEU A 307 -3.99 -27.37 -13.72
C LEU A 307 -4.93 -26.26 -13.25
N TRP A 308 -5.19 -26.23 -11.93
CA TRP A 308 -6.01 -25.21 -11.29
C TRP A 308 -5.42 -23.80 -11.54
N SER A 309 -4.12 -23.59 -11.25
CA SER A 309 -3.45 -22.29 -11.45
C SER A 309 -3.52 -21.84 -12.91
N ARG A 310 -3.27 -22.74 -13.85
CA ARG A 310 -3.38 -22.43 -15.27
C ARG A 310 -4.82 -22.11 -15.71
N ALA A 311 -5.81 -22.75 -15.12
CA ALA A 311 -7.21 -22.45 -15.37
C ALA A 311 -7.57 -21.06 -14.81
N PHE A 312 -7.07 -20.73 -13.61
CA PHE A 312 -7.27 -19.42 -13.00
C PHE A 312 -6.67 -18.29 -13.85
N ASP A 313 -5.42 -18.44 -14.32
CA ASP A 313 -4.78 -17.45 -15.19
C ASP A 313 -5.57 -17.25 -16.50
N ALA A 314 -6.11 -18.33 -17.07
CA ALA A 314 -6.89 -18.27 -18.30
C ALA A 314 -8.26 -17.59 -18.12
N LEU A 315 -8.77 -17.47 -16.88
CA LEU A 315 -10.06 -16.85 -16.57
C LEU A 315 -10.13 -15.39 -17.07
N PHE A 316 -9.04 -14.66 -16.95
CA PHE A 316 -8.94 -13.26 -17.39
C PHE A 316 -9.06 -13.10 -18.92
N GLU A 317 -8.84 -14.17 -19.68
CA GLU A 317 -9.00 -14.21 -21.15
C GLU A 317 -10.40 -14.68 -21.60
N LEU A 318 -11.31 -15.02 -20.67
CA LEU A 318 -12.62 -15.62 -20.99
C LEU A 318 -13.76 -14.61 -21.21
N ARG A 319 -13.46 -13.33 -21.19
CA ARG A 319 -14.40 -12.20 -21.33
C ARG A 319 -15.72 -12.58 -22.06
N GLN A 320 -15.64 -12.88 -23.36
CA GLN A 320 -16.82 -13.17 -24.21
C GLN A 320 -17.51 -14.51 -23.87
N ALA A 321 -16.75 -15.51 -23.46
CA ALA A 321 -17.32 -16.82 -23.15
C ALA A 321 -18.08 -16.81 -21.81
N LEU A 322 -17.63 -15.97 -20.88
CA LEU A 322 -18.22 -15.89 -19.54
C LEU A 322 -19.45 -14.98 -19.51
N ILE A 323 -19.34 -13.79 -20.09
CA ILE A 323 -20.33 -12.73 -19.98
C ILE A 323 -21.31 -12.75 -21.16
N GLY A 324 -20.86 -13.01 -22.39
CA GLY A 324 -21.69 -12.95 -23.61
C GLY A 324 -22.55 -14.18 -23.87
N ALA A 325 -22.31 -15.30 -23.21
CA ALA A 325 -22.92 -16.59 -23.59
C ALA A 325 -24.35 -16.81 -23.07
N ARG A 326 -24.88 -15.96 -22.21
CA ARG A 326 -26.17 -16.22 -21.54
C ARG A 326 -27.38 -15.46 -22.09
N SER A 327 -27.20 -14.44 -22.89
CA SER A 327 -28.37 -13.75 -23.48
C SER A 327 -28.54 -14.11 -24.93
N GLY A 328 -29.59 -14.86 -25.21
CA GLY A 328 -30.04 -15.19 -26.59
C GLY A 328 -30.55 -13.99 -27.37
N TRP A 329 -30.43 -12.78 -26.84
CA TRP A 329 -30.69 -11.48 -27.46
C TRP A 329 -29.42 -10.66 -27.37
N HIS A 330 -29.04 -10.01 -28.45
CA HIS A 330 -27.81 -9.23 -28.65
C HIS A 330 -27.67 -8.00 -27.73
N VAL A 331 -27.80 -8.17 -26.42
CA VAL A 331 -27.44 -7.16 -25.43
C VAL A 331 -26.04 -7.50 -24.98
N GLU A 332 -25.07 -6.76 -25.47
CA GLU A 332 -23.71 -6.85 -24.99
C GLU A 332 -23.70 -6.55 -23.49
N SER A 333 -23.00 -7.38 -22.74
CA SER A 333 -22.80 -7.11 -21.32
C SER A 333 -22.00 -5.82 -21.18
N MET A 334 -22.46 -4.95 -20.31
CA MET A 334 -21.78 -3.69 -20.08
C MET A 334 -20.47 -3.84 -19.27
N LEU A 335 -20.31 -4.94 -18.54
CA LEU A 335 -19.03 -5.29 -17.92
C LEU A 335 -18.02 -5.85 -18.94
N PHE A 336 -18.43 -6.05 -20.19
CA PHE A 336 -17.57 -6.65 -21.21
C PHE A 336 -16.31 -5.84 -21.47
N ASP A 337 -16.42 -4.53 -21.58
CA ASP A 337 -15.30 -3.65 -21.93
C ASP A 337 -14.30 -3.47 -20.77
N VAL A 338 -14.77 -3.58 -19.53
CA VAL A 338 -13.98 -3.41 -18.31
C VAL A 338 -13.72 -4.73 -17.57
N TYR A 339 -14.03 -5.87 -18.19
CA TYR A 339 -14.00 -7.18 -17.54
C TYR A 339 -12.66 -7.50 -16.89
N ASP A 340 -11.56 -7.29 -17.60
CA ASP A 340 -10.23 -7.69 -17.15
C ASP A 340 -9.81 -6.86 -15.93
N GLU A 341 -10.02 -5.54 -16.00
CA GLU A 341 -9.71 -4.59 -14.94
C GLU A 341 -10.63 -4.83 -13.72
N MET A 342 -11.93 -4.93 -13.94
CA MET A 342 -12.91 -5.16 -12.89
C MET A 342 -12.68 -6.50 -12.14
N LEU A 343 -12.39 -7.59 -12.88
CA LEU A 343 -12.09 -8.88 -12.25
C LEU A 343 -10.82 -8.81 -11.39
N GLU A 344 -9.78 -8.13 -11.88
CA GLU A 344 -8.54 -7.94 -11.14
C GLU A 344 -8.77 -7.11 -9.89
N ASP A 345 -9.46 -5.97 -9.99
CA ASP A 345 -9.77 -5.08 -8.87
C ASP A 345 -10.62 -5.76 -7.79
N VAL A 346 -11.64 -6.50 -8.21
CA VAL A 346 -12.50 -7.26 -7.29
C VAL A 346 -11.70 -8.32 -6.53
N LEU A 347 -10.86 -9.09 -7.22
CA LEU A 347 -10.03 -10.12 -6.59
C LEU A 347 -8.96 -9.51 -5.66
N ASN A 348 -8.35 -8.40 -6.07
CA ASN A 348 -7.39 -7.66 -5.24
C ASN A 348 -8.07 -7.08 -3.99
N THR A 349 -9.28 -6.54 -4.13
CA THR A 349 -10.08 -6.06 -2.99
C THR A 349 -10.37 -7.20 -2.01
N LEU A 350 -10.85 -8.36 -2.50
CA LEU A 350 -11.10 -9.51 -1.65
C LEU A 350 -9.82 -10.04 -0.96
N TYR A 351 -8.67 -9.90 -1.61
CA TYR A 351 -7.38 -10.29 -1.02
C TYR A 351 -6.95 -9.35 0.11
N SER A 352 -7.23 -8.05 -0.02
CA SER A 352 -6.83 -7.02 0.94
C SER A 352 -7.69 -6.98 2.21
N LEU A 353 -8.86 -7.62 2.19
CA LEU A 353 -9.81 -7.55 3.30
C LEU A 353 -9.51 -8.60 4.38
N PRO A 354 -9.49 -8.20 5.66
CA PRO A 354 -9.34 -9.13 6.79
C PRO A 354 -10.61 -9.93 7.07
N CYS A 355 -11.77 -9.52 6.54
CA CYS A 355 -13.07 -10.14 6.77
C CYS A 355 -13.84 -10.36 5.46
N PRO A 356 -14.82 -11.28 5.44
CA PRO A 356 -15.60 -11.55 4.24
C PRO A 356 -16.37 -10.34 3.74
N MET A 357 -16.32 -10.06 2.44
CA MET A 357 -17.01 -8.96 1.78
C MET A 357 -18.51 -9.24 1.66
N PRO A 358 -19.41 -8.38 2.17
CA PRO A 358 -20.83 -8.50 1.93
C PRO A 358 -21.17 -8.25 0.44
N TRP A 359 -21.97 -9.14 -0.16
CA TRP A 359 -22.41 -9.01 -1.55
C TRP A 359 -23.04 -7.64 -1.89
N PRO A 360 -23.92 -7.07 -1.03
CA PRO A 360 -24.48 -5.73 -1.30
C PRO A 360 -23.39 -4.66 -1.43
N ARG A 361 -22.33 -4.72 -0.61
CA ARG A 361 -21.21 -3.78 -0.65
C ARG A 361 -20.37 -3.96 -1.92
N LEU A 362 -20.03 -5.20 -2.27
CA LEU A 362 -19.31 -5.51 -3.50
C LEU A 362 -20.05 -5.00 -4.73
N ARG A 363 -21.35 -5.29 -4.83
CA ARG A 363 -22.23 -4.81 -5.90
C ARG A 363 -22.23 -3.28 -6.00
N ASP A 364 -22.38 -2.59 -4.88
CA ASP A 364 -22.38 -1.12 -4.83
C ASP A 364 -21.05 -0.55 -5.31
N SER A 365 -19.91 -1.13 -4.88
CA SER A 365 -18.57 -0.71 -5.31
C SER A 365 -18.36 -0.89 -6.82
N VAL A 366 -18.80 -2.02 -7.39
CA VAL A 366 -18.74 -2.25 -8.85
C VAL A 366 -19.64 -1.25 -9.60
N HIS A 367 -20.83 -0.95 -9.09
CA HIS A 367 -21.72 0.05 -9.70
C HIS A 367 -21.11 1.46 -9.69
N LEU A 368 -20.42 1.83 -8.60
CA LEU A 368 -19.72 3.12 -8.52
C LEU A 368 -18.59 3.23 -9.53
N SER A 369 -17.71 2.23 -9.58
CA SER A 369 -16.61 2.17 -10.55
C SER A 369 -17.14 2.21 -11.99
N TYR A 370 -18.25 1.52 -12.23
CA TYR A 370 -18.91 1.50 -13.52
C TYR A 370 -19.46 2.89 -13.92
N ARG A 371 -20.16 3.58 -13.00
CA ARG A 371 -20.64 4.95 -13.23
C ARG A 371 -19.48 5.89 -13.57
N ALA A 372 -18.39 5.82 -12.80
CA ALA A 372 -17.21 6.65 -13.03
C ALA A 372 -16.57 6.37 -14.40
N HIS A 373 -16.39 5.09 -14.75
CA HIS A 373 -15.77 4.69 -16.02
C HIS A 373 -16.57 5.13 -17.24
N PHE A 374 -17.89 4.96 -17.23
CA PHE A 374 -18.76 5.31 -18.34
C PHE A 374 -19.37 6.71 -18.26
N GLN A 375 -18.99 7.52 -17.28
CA GLN A 375 -19.49 8.88 -17.07
C GLN A 375 -21.03 8.96 -17.13
N LEU A 376 -21.70 8.04 -16.43
CA LEU A 376 -23.17 7.97 -16.43
C LEU A 376 -23.74 9.00 -15.45
N ASP A 377 -24.63 9.86 -15.97
CA ASP A 377 -25.39 10.80 -15.14
C ASP A 377 -26.23 10.09 -14.06
N ALA A 378 -26.46 10.77 -12.95
CA ALA A 378 -27.24 10.27 -11.81
C ALA A 378 -28.75 10.09 -12.11
N GLY A 379 -29.18 10.23 -13.36
CA GLY A 379 -30.58 10.18 -13.75
C GLY A 379 -31.26 8.82 -13.54
N SER A 380 -32.52 8.85 -13.09
CA SER A 380 -33.36 7.68 -12.82
C SER A 380 -33.92 7.02 -14.07
N ASP A 381 -33.20 7.04 -15.20
CA ASP A 381 -33.70 6.52 -16.46
C ASP A 381 -33.88 4.98 -16.40
N LEU A 382 -34.96 4.49 -17.00
CA LEU A 382 -35.25 3.07 -17.16
C LEU A 382 -34.04 2.30 -17.77
N ARG A 383 -33.34 2.93 -18.72
CA ARG A 383 -32.14 2.40 -19.36
C ARG A 383 -31.02 2.11 -18.35
N GLN A 384 -30.76 3.03 -17.44
CA GLN A 384 -29.71 2.90 -16.42
C GLN A 384 -30.03 1.76 -15.44
N ARG A 385 -31.30 1.64 -15.02
CA ARG A 385 -31.73 0.49 -14.19
C ARG A 385 -31.52 -0.85 -14.89
N MET A 386 -31.87 -0.93 -16.16
CA MET A 386 -31.61 -2.15 -16.97
C MET A 386 -30.13 -2.45 -17.07
N TRP A 387 -29.27 -1.45 -17.17
CA TRP A 387 -27.83 -1.62 -17.24
C TRP A 387 -27.28 -2.20 -15.92
N PHE A 388 -27.69 -1.68 -14.79
CA PHE A 388 -27.28 -2.22 -13.50
C PHE A 388 -27.81 -3.64 -13.24
N GLU A 389 -29.03 -3.95 -13.66
CA GLU A 389 -29.57 -5.32 -13.59
C GLU A 389 -28.76 -6.30 -14.48
N HIS A 390 -28.27 -5.84 -15.61
CA HIS A 390 -27.38 -6.66 -16.45
C HIS A 390 -26.00 -6.82 -15.80
N ALA A 391 -25.43 -5.75 -15.27
CA ALA A 391 -24.15 -5.81 -14.56
C ALA A 391 -24.21 -6.76 -13.35
N ASP A 392 -25.29 -6.71 -12.56
CA ASP A 392 -25.52 -7.64 -11.43
C ASP A 392 -25.58 -9.09 -11.89
N ARG A 393 -26.26 -9.35 -12.99
CA ARG A 393 -26.36 -10.71 -13.56
C ARG A 393 -24.99 -11.24 -13.99
N ASP A 394 -24.23 -10.40 -14.65
CA ASP A 394 -22.90 -10.77 -15.16
C ASP A 394 -21.90 -10.94 -14.00
N LEU A 395 -21.96 -10.05 -13.01
CA LEU A 395 -21.16 -10.16 -11.80
C LEU A 395 -21.47 -11.49 -11.05
N ARG A 396 -22.76 -11.84 -10.90
CA ARG A 396 -23.15 -13.13 -10.32
C ARG A 396 -22.65 -14.32 -11.13
N ALA A 397 -22.74 -14.26 -12.45
CA ALA A 397 -22.25 -15.33 -13.33
C ALA A 397 -20.73 -15.52 -13.19
N MET A 398 -19.99 -14.44 -13.06
CA MET A 398 -18.55 -14.47 -12.82
C MET A 398 -18.22 -15.13 -11.47
N PHE A 399 -18.93 -14.75 -10.40
CA PHE A 399 -18.74 -15.35 -9.09
C PHE A 399 -19.20 -16.82 -9.04
N ASP A 400 -20.24 -17.22 -9.77
CA ASP A 400 -20.61 -18.64 -9.92
C ASP A 400 -19.45 -19.48 -10.46
N VAL A 401 -18.72 -18.94 -11.44
CA VAL A 401 -17.55 -19.61 -12.02
C VAL A 401 -16.37 -19.64 -11.01
N LEU A 402 -16.13 -18.56 -10.28
CA LEU A 402 -15.08 -18.52 -9.23
C LEU A 402 -15.38 -19.52 -8.11
N VAL A 403 -16.66 -19.68 -7.72
CA VAL A 403 -17.10 -20.68 -6.73
C VAL A 403 -16.94 -22.11 -7.28
N ASP A 404 -17.40 -22.40 -8.49
CA ASP A 404 -17.25 -23.71 -9.15
C ASP A 404 -15.78 -24.10 -9.31
N MET A 405 -14.92 -23.12 -9.47
CA MET A 405 -13.48 -23.30 -9.53
C MET A 405 -12.87 -23.54 -8.13
N GLY A 406 -13.56 -23.13 -7.07
CA GLY A 406 -13.06 -23.14 -5.70
C GLY A 406 -12.06 -22.01 -5.41
N ALA A 407 -12.12 -20.90 -6.16
CA ALA A 407 -11.32 -19.69 -5.90
C ALA A 407 -11.97 -18.80 -4.82
N VAL A 408 -13.29 -18.81 -4.77
CA VAL A 408 -14.11 -18.00 -3.86
C VAL A 408 -15.10 -18.91 -3.16
N GLU A 409 -15.43 -18.62 -1.92
CA GLU A 409 -16.53 -19.23 -1.20
C GLU A 409 -17.58 -18.18 -0.80
N ARG A 410 -18.82 -18.67 -0.62
CA ARG A 410 -19.99 -17.88 -0.24
C ARG A 410 -20.59 -18.46 1.00
N GLU A 411 -20.93 -17.63 1.96
CA GLU A 411 -21.65 -18.01 3.16
C GLU A 411 -22.74 -16.98 3.51
N GLN A 412 -23.71 -17.37 4.34
CA GLN A 412 -24.71 -16.45 4.88
C GLN A 412 -24.30 -16.03 6.28
N GLY A 413 -24.19 -14.72 6.52
CA GLY A 413 -23.75 -14.20 7.81
C GLY A 413 -24.09 -12.74 8.00
N MET A 414 -23.81 -12.24 9.20
CA MET A 414 -23.91 -10.78 9.47
C MET A 414 -22.68 -10.10 8.87
N ALA A 415 -22.91 -8.92 8.31
CA ALA A 415 -21.81 -8.08 7.83
C ALA A 415 -20.90 -7.66 9.00
N ASP A 416 -19.60 -7.61 8.75
CA ASP A 416 -18.65 -7.10 9.74
C ASP A 416 -18.91 -5.61 10.02
N PRO A 417 -18.81 -5.16 11.28
CA PRO A 417 -19.01 -3.75 11.65
C PRO A 417 -18.16 -2.76 10.84
N ALA A 418 -16.97 -3.14 10.41
CA ALA A 418 -16.11 -2.30 9.58
C ALA A 418 -16.80 -1.81 8.28
N PHE A 419 -17.73 -2.59 7.72
CA PHE A 419 -18.52 -2.17 6.57
C PHE A 419 -19.66 -1.22 6.90
N LEU A 420 -19.97 -1.01 8.17
CA LEU A 420 -21.02 -0.11 8.68
C LEU A 420 -20.45 1.24 9.11
N GLU A 421 -19.16 1.27 9.52
CA GLU A 421 -18.49 2.45 10.06
C GLU A 421 -17.86 3.33 8.97
N THR A 422 -17.72 2.82 7.75
CA THR A 422 -17.15 3.60 6.64
C THR A 422 -18.08 4.75 6.30
N ASP A 423 -17.79 5.93 6.84
CA ASP A 423 -18.50 7.16 6.50
C ASP A 423 -17.93 7.72 5.20
N LEU A 424 -18.64 7.50 4.09
CA LEU A 424 -18.27 8.07 2.80
C LEU A 424 -18.60 9.57 2.72
N SER A 425 -19.15 10.17 3.79
CA SER A 425 -19.42 11.61 3.84
C SER A 425 -18.15 12.44 3.98
N ASP A 426 -17.07 11.87 4.52
CA ASP A 426 -15.76 12.53 4.61
C ASP A 426 -15.02 12.58 3.26
N ALA A 427 -15.54 11.90 2.23
CA ALA A 427 -15.04 12.03 0.86
C ALA A 427 -15.39 13.42 0.22
N GLU A 428 -16.07 14.28 0.93
CA GLU A 428 -16.37 15.65 0.46
C GLU A 428 -15.11 16.55 0.36
N ASP A 429 -13.99 16.18 1.01
CA ASP A 429 -12.75 16.97 1.00
C ASP A 429 -11.69 16.53 -0.02
N PHE A 430 -11.91 15.45 -0.76
CA PHE A 430 -10.98 14.97 -1.80
C PHE A 430 -11.31 15.45 -3.23
N GLY A 431 -12.12 16.47 -3.38
CA GLY A 431 -12.15 17.21 -4.63
C GLY A 431 -10.82 17.95 -4.78
N PRO A 432 -10.06 17.79 -5.89
CA PRO A 432 -8.88 18.61 -6.09
C PRO A 432 -9.34 20.07 -6.04
N GLU A 433 -8.85 20.85 -5.06
CA GLU A 433 -8.94 22.30 -5.14
C GLU A 433 -8.27 22.70 -6.45
N LEU A 434 -9.09 23.01 -7.45
CA LEU A 434 -8.61 23.43 -8.75
C LEU A 434 -7.82 24.74 -8.54
N PRO A 435 -6.56 24.83 -9.00
CA PRO A 435 -5.76 26.04 -8.86
C PRO A 435 -6.54 27.25 -9.35
N ALA A 436 -6.65 28.29 -8.54
CA ALA A 436 -7.31 29.52 -8.92
C ALA A 436 -6.60 30.13 -10.16
N GLY A 437 -7.31 30.25 -11.29
CA GLY A 437 -6.79 30.80 -12.53
C GLY A 437 -6.70 29.85 -13.72
N LEU A 438 -7.24 28.62 -13.61
CA LEU A 438 -7.38 27.75 -14.78
C LEU A 438 -8.34 28.33 -15.81
N PRO A 439 -8.06 28.18 -17.12
CA PRO A 439 -9.01 28.54 -18.18
C PRO A 439 -10.35 27.85 -17.99
N GLN A 440 -11.45 28.56 -18.27
CA GLN A 440 -12.81 28.04 -18.05
C GLN A 440 -13.06 26.72 -18.76
N GLU A 441 -12.49 26.52 -19.96
CA GLU A 441 -12.58 25.28 -20.74
C GLU A 441 -11.91 24.10 -20.06
N LEU A 442 -10.79 24.33 -19.33
CA LEU A 442 -10.08 23.32 -18.55
C LEU A 442 -10.83 23.02 -17.24
N THR A 443 -11.44 24.03 -16.63
CA THR A 443 -12.29 23.89 -15.44
C THR A 443 -13.55 23.09 -15.77
N GLU A 444 -14.17 23.34 -16.94
CA GLU A 444 -15.31 22.57 -17.43
C GLU A 444 -14.91 21.12 -17.77
N LEU A 445 -13.74 20.90 -18.40
CA LEU A 445 -13.22 19.58 -18.72
C LEU A 445 -12.89 18.78 -17.45
N LEU A 446 -12.24 19.40 -16.46
CA LEU A 446 -11.94 18.79 -15.16
C LEU A 446 -13.21 18.61 -14.31
N GLY A 447 -14.17 19.51 -14.42
CA GLY A 447 -15.49 19.37 -13.80
C GLY A 447 -16.31 18.21 -14.39
N VAL A 448 -16.16 17.93 -15.68
CA VAL A 448 -16.75 16.75 -16.33
C VAL A 448 -16.01 15.46 -15.92
N MET A 449 -14.69 15.52 -15.75
CA MET A 449 -13.90 14.37 -15.26
C MET A 449 -14.07 14.12 -13.75
N GLY A 450 -14.46 15.16 -12.99
CA GLY A 450 -14.72 15.11 -11.55
C GLY A 450 -16.19 15.36 -11.21
N ALA A 451 -17.13 14.89 -12.04
CA ALA A 451 -18.56 14.93 -11.70
C ALA A 451 -18.79 14.13 -10.41
N ALA A 452 -18.54 14.80 -9.28
CA ALA A 452 -18.86 14.31 -7.97
C ALA A 452 -20.35 13.94 -7.98
N ALA A 453 -20.67 12.73 -7.57
CA ALA A 453 -22.03 12.32 -7.33
C ALA A 453 -22.67 13.38 -6.41
N ASP A 454 -23.94 13.75 -6.70
CA ASP A 454 -24.67 14.67 -5.80
C ASP A 454 -24.51 14.15 -4.36
N PRO A 455 -23.96 14.95 -3.43
CA PRO A 455 -23.77 14.53 -2.05
C PRO A 455 -25.03 13.96 -1.39
N ALA A 456 -26.20 14.47 -1.77
CA ALA A 456 -27.48 13.95 -1.31
C ALA A 456 -27.77 12.53 -1.83
N GLU A 457 -27.41 12.24 -3.08
CA GLU A 457 -27.55 10.91 -3.68
C GLU A 457 -26.55 9.92 -3.05
N ALA A 458 -25.31 10.37 -2.78
CA ALA A 458 -24.30 9.57 -2.11
C ALA A 458 -24.75 9.17 -0.70
N ARG A 459 -25.26 10.11 0.10
CA ARG A 459 -25.80 9.83 1.45
C ARG A 459 -27.00 8.89 1.41
N GLU A 460 -27.93 9.09 0.48
CA GLU A 460 -29.10 8.22 0.34
C GLU A 460 -28.71 6.79 -0.07
N ARG A 461 -27.71 6.62 -0.94
CA ARG A 461 -27.16 5.32 -1.32
C ARG A 461 -26.52 4.64 -0.12
N ASP A 462 -25.68 5.36 0.64
CA ASP A 462 -25.00 4.82 1.82
C ASP A 462 -26.01 4.40 2.89
N ARG A 463 -27.05 5.22 3.13
CA ARG A 463 -28.14 4.87 4.05
C ARG A 463 -28.83 3.56 3.63
N ARG A 464 -29.16 3.39 2.35
CA ARG A 464 -29.80 2.16 1.85
C ARG A 464 -28.89 0.94 1.99
N LEU A 465 -27.62 1.12 1.70
CA LEU A 465 -26.62 0.05 1.86
C LEU A 465 -26.50 -0.38 3.32
N ARG A 466 -26.41 0.56 4.26
CA ARG A 466 -26.40 0.27 5.70
C ARG A 466 -27.68 -0.41 6.17
N GLU A 467 -28.85 0.02 5.70
CA GLU A 467 -30.12 -0.64 5.98
C GLU A 467 -30.12 -2.10 5.47
N GLU A 468 -29.63 -2.35 4.25
CA GLU A 468 -29.52 -3.70 3.67
C GLU A 468 -28.57 -4.57 4.49
N LEU A 469 -27.39 -4.05 4.91
CA LEU A 469 -26.38 -4.77 5.69
C LEU A 469 -26.81 -5.07 7.13
N THR A 470 -27.71 -4.26 7.71
CA THR A 470 -28.19 -4.40 9.09
C THR A 470 -29.53 -5.13 9.22
N ALA A 471 -30.27 -5.31 8.11
CA ALA A 471 -31.57 -5.96 8.11
C ALA A 471 -31.58 -7.43 8.51
N GLY A 472 -30.42 -8.11 8.36
CA GLY A 472 -30.25 -9.53 8.67
C GLY A 472 -29.03 -10.13 8.02
N PRO A 473 -28.92 -11.47 8.03
CA PRO A 473 -27.81 -12.15 7.35
C PRO A 473 -27.81 -11.86 5.85
N VAL A 474 -26.63 -11.52 5.32
CA VAL A 474 -26.38 -11.28 3.90
C VAL A 474 -25.40 -12.33 3.35
N GLU A 475 -25.35 -12.43 2.03
CA GLU A 475 -24.33 -13.24 1.37
C GLU A 475 -22.95 -12.60 1.58
N LEU A 476 -22.02 -13.33 2.14
CA LEU A 476 -20.64 -12.97 2.39
C LEU A 476 -19.74 -13.71 1.43
N ILE A 477 -18.72 -13.03 0.92
CA ILE A 477 -17.77 -13.55 -0.07
C ILE A 477 -16.36 -13.40 0.45
N ARG A 478 -15.56 -14.45 0.31
CA ARG A 478 -14.12 -14.40 0.56
C ARG A 478 -13.34 -15.30 -0.40
N LEU A 479 -12.07 -15.03 -0.55
CA LEU A 479 -11.16 -15.93 -1.25
C LEU A 479 -10.96 -17.23 -0.44
N THR A 480 -10.90 -18.35 -1.14
CA THR A 480 -10.37 -19.57 -0.56
C THR A 480 -8.84 -19.51 -0.49
N GLU A 481 -8.20 -20.47 0.18
CA GLU A 481 -6.74 -20.59 0.18
C GLU A 481 -6.15 -20.71 -1.24
N LEU A 482 -6.85 -21.39 -2.17
CA LEU A 482 -6.47 -21.45 -3.58
C LEU A 482 -6.58 -20.08 -4.27
N GLY A 483 -7.68 -19.37 -4.04
CA GLY A 483 -7.90 -18.03 -4.55
C GLY A 483 -6.86 -17.05 -4.04
N THR A 484 -6.61 -17.04 -2.72
CA THR A 484 -5.60 -16.21 -2.07
C THR A 484 -4.20 -16.47 -2.65
N ARG A 485 -3.82 -17.74 -2.83
CA ARG A 485 -2.54 -18.10 -3.46
C ARG A 485 -2.44 -17.56 -4.89
N ALA A 486 -3.49 -17.69 -5.69
CA ALA A 486 -3.46 -17.27 -7.08
C ALA A 486 -3.42 -15.74 -7.23
N VAL A 487 -4.23 -15.02 -6.45
CA VAL A 487 -4.20 -13.55 -6.43
C VAL A 487 -2.84 -13.06 -5.98
N ARG A 488 -2.28 -13.65 -4.91
CA ARG A 488 -0.92 -13.33 -4.45
C ARG A 488 0.12 -13.50 -5.56
N GLN A 489 0.08 -14.59 -6.32
CA GLN A 489 1.03 -14.83 -7.41
C GLN A 489 0.91 -13.75 -8.52
N ARG A 490 -0.30 -13.28 -8.80
CA ARG A 490 -0.53 -12.18 -9.75
C ARG A 490 0.00 -10.85 -9.22
N LEU A 491 -0.27 -10.52 -7.95
CA LEU A 491 0.27 -9.33 -7.29
C LEU A 491 1.80 -9.28 -7.37
N LEU A 492 2.46 -10.40 -7.02
CA LEU A 492 3.92 -10.51 -7.12
C LEU A 492 4.43 -10.40 -8.56
N ALA A 493 3.70 -10.94 -9.55
CA ALA A 493 4.08 -10.88 -10.97
C ALA A 493 4.07 -9.44 -11.53
N VAL A 494 3.24 -8.55 -10.97
CA VAL A 494 3.20 -7.12 -11.34
C VAL A 494 4.03 -6.25 -10.38
N GLY A 495 4.85 -6.86 -9.52
CA GLY A 495 5.75 -6.16 -8.60
C GLY A 495 5.07 -5.59 -7.35
N ARG A 496 3.80 -5.95 -7.09
CA ARG A 496 3.12 -5.56 -5.85
C ARG A 496 3.58 -6.44 -4.70
N ASP A 497 3.64 -5.84 -3.52
CA ASP A 497 3.96 -6.56 -2.31
C ASP A 497 2.75 -7.38 -1.82
N ALA A 498 3.01 -8.62 -1.45
CA ALA A 498 1.99 -9.53 -0.93
C ALA A 498 2.62 -10.50 0.08
N PRO A 499 2.84 -10.03 1.33
CA PRO A 499 3.59 -10.76 2.35
C PRO A 499 2.87 -12.02 2.84
N LEU A 500 3.66 -12.97 3.37
CA LEU A 500 3.15 -14.16 4.05
C LEU A 500 3.51 -14.13 5.53
N VAL A 501 2.60 -14.62 6.34
CA VAL A 501 2.91 -14.98 7.73
C VAL A 501 3.93 -16.12 7.73
N GLY A 502 5.03 -15.96 8.47
CA GLY A 502 6.15 -16.90 8.52
C GLY A 502 7.39 -16.46 7.72
N GLU A 503 7.29 -15.40 6.89
CA GLU A 503 8.45 -14.89 6.15
C GLU A 503 9.50 -14.23 7.06
N LEU A 504 9.09 -13.71 8.22
CA LEU A 504 9.96 -13.00 9.15
C LEU A 504 10.59 -13.89 10.23
N VAL A 505 10.43 -15.21 10.15
CA VAL A 505 10.96 -16.16 11.17
C VAL A 505 12.47 -16.00 11.41
N GLN A 506 13.24 -15.62 10.40
CA GLN A 506 14.68 -15.39 10.49
C GLN A 506 15.08 -13.93 10.66
N ALA A 507 14.11 -13.02 10.70
CA ALA A 507 14.39 -11.59 10.81
C ALA A 507 15.11 -11.23 12.11
N ALA A 508 15.90 -10.16 12.08
CA ALA A 508 16.44 -9.55 13.29
C ALA A 508 15.29 -8.97 14.15
N PRO A 509 15.39 -8.98 15.50
CA PRO A 509 14.29 -8.56 16.38
C PRO A 509 13.69 -7.17 16.06
N ALA A 510 14.53 -6.19 15.76
CA ALA A 510 14.07 -4.83 15.44
C ALA A 510 13.34 -4.77 14.07
N GLY A 511 13.84 -5.50 13.07
CA GLY A 511 13.17 -5.61 11.78
C GLY A 511 11.83 -6.32 11.88
N LEU A 512 11.77 -7.42 12.64
CA LEU A 512 10.52 -8.12 12.94
C LEU A 512 9.50 -7.17 13.56
N LEU A 513 9.82 -6.57 14.70
CA LEU A 513 8.87 -5.72 15.43
C LEU A 513 8.44 -4.49 14.62
N GLY A 514 9.36 -3.91 13.84
CA GLY A 514 9.03 -2.80 12.95
C GLY A 514 8.04 -3.22 11.85
N ALA A 515 8.24 -4.38 11.22
CA ALA A 515 7.31 -4.89 10.21
C ALA A 515 5.95 -5.26 10.84
N LEU A 516 5.95 -5.92 12.01
CA LEU A 516 4.70 -6.24 12.72
C LEU A 516 3.89 -4.99 13.07
N ALA A 517 4.55 -3.90 13.47
CA ALA A 517 3.88 -2.66 13.86
C ALA A 517 3.30 -1.88 12.68
N GLU A 518 3.86 -2.06 11.46
CA GLU A 518 3.48 -1.29 10.28
C GLU A 518 2.53 -2.04 9.33
N GLU A 519 2.55 -3.37 9.34
CA GLU A 519 1.98 -4.15 8.24
C GLU A 519 1.07 -5.31 8.68
N TYR A 520 1.00 -5.62 9.98
CA TYR A 520 0.30 -6.80 10.48
C TYR A 520 -0.93 -6.41 11.31
N ASP A 521 -2.02 -7.10 11.11
CA ASP A 521 -3.11 -7.08 12.08
C ASP A 521 -2.73 -7.86 13.36
N PRO A 522 -3.46 -7.68 14.49
CA PRO A 522 -3.11 -8.30 15.76
C PRO A 522 -3.01 -9.82 15.74
N ASP A 523 -3.78 -10.52 14.92
CA ASP A 523 -3.83 -11.99 14.90
C ASP A 523 -2.69 -12.57 14.06
N THR A 524 -2.43 -11.99 12.90
CA THR A 524 -1.26 -12.34 12.06
C THR A 524 0.04 -11.95 12.76
N ALA A 525 0.10 -10.80 13.44
CA ALA A 525 1.26 -10.40 14.25
C ALA A 525 1.56 -11.42 15.37
N ARG A 526 0.52 -11.92 16.05
CA ARG A 526 0.67 -12.96 17.09
C ARG A 526 1.21 -14.26 16.50
N THR A 527 0.71 -14.65 15.34
CA THR A 527 1.12 -15.88 14.66
C THR A 527 2.58 -15.78 14.19
N GLU A 528 2.96 -14.68 13.58
CA GLU A 528 4.34 -14.42 13.13
C GLU A 528 5.32 -14.40 14.31
N LEU A 529 4.98 -13.67 15.38
CA LEU A 529 5.80 -13.58 16.59
C LEU A 529 5.98 -14.96 17.26
N ALA A 530 4.91 -15.73 17.35
CA ALA A 530 4.96 -17.10 17.88
C ALA A 530 5.86 -18.01 17.03
N GLY A 531 5.77 -17.91 15.71
CA GLY A 531 6.64 -18.59 14.75
C GLY A 531 8.11 -18.21 14.95
N TRP A 532 8.37 -16.90 15.06
CA TRP A 532 9.70 -16.36 15.28
C TRP A 532 10.32 -16.85 16.60
N ILE A 533 9.55 -16.88 17.69
CA ILE A 533 9.99 -17.37 19.02
C ILE A 533 10.24 -18.88 18.96
N SER A 534 9.34 -19.63 18.32
CA SER A 534 9.43 -21.10 18.24
C SER A 534 10.64 -21.59 17.44
N ALA A 535 11.11 -20.80 16.48
CA ALA A 535 12.32 -21.11 15.71
C ALA A 535 13.62 -20.97 16.53
N ARG A 536 13.55 -20.44 17.76
CA ARG A 536 14.69 -20.20 18.63
C ARG A 536 14.78 -21.23 19.76
N ARG A 537 16.02 -21.65 20.09
CA ARG A 537 16.25 -22.70 21.09
C ARG A 537 15.93 -22.24 22.52
N ASP A 538 16.19 -20.97 22.83
CA ASP A 538 15.97 -20.36 24.15
C ASP A 538 14.89 -19.29 24.05
N ARG A 539 13.68 -19.66 24.47
CA ARG A 539 12.53 -18.74 24.50
C ARG A 539 12.79 -17.49 25.35
N ALA A 540 13.42 -17.66 26.51
CA ALA A 540 13.67 -16.51 27.39
C ALA A 540 14.70 -15.54 26.79
N ALA A 541 15.72 -16.06 26.12
CA ALA A 541 16.67 -15.23 25.38
C ALA A 541 15.98 -14.52 24.19
N ALA A 542 15.11 -15.21 23.47
CA ALA A 542 14.32 -14.63 22.37
C ALA A 542 13.45 -13.45 22.85
N LEU A 543 12.74 -13.62 23.96
CA LEU A 543 11.92 -12.56 24.55
C LEU A 543 12.76 -11.36 25.01
N ARG A 544 13.94 -11.60 25.63
CA ARG A 544 14.88 -10.51 25.96
C ARG A 544 15.35 -9.75 24.71
N GLN A 545 15.68 -10.45 23.62
CA GLN A 545 16.10 -9.82 22.38
C GLN A 545 15.03 -8.88 21.79
N LEU A 546 13.75 -9.21 21.92
CA LEU A 546 12.64 -8.36 21.48
C LEU A 546 12.56 -7.07 22.30
N THR A 547 12.59 -7.17 23.64
CA THR A 547 12.60 -5.99 24.51
C THR A 547 13.87 -5.14 24.34
N ASP A 548 15.02 -5.76 24.11
CA ASP A 548 16.27 -5.06 23.80
C ASP A 548 16.23 -4.32 22.46
N ALA A 549 15.50 -4.86 21.49
CA ALA A 549 15.29 -4.18 20.21
C ALA A 549 14.47 -2.89 20.38
N VAL A 550 13.39 -2.92 21.18
CA VAL A 550 12.61 -1.71 21.52
C VAL A 550 13.50 -0.70 22.25
N ARG A 551 14.29 -1.15 23.23
CA ARG A 551 15.22 -0.30 23.99
C ARG A 551 16.27 0.37 23.09
N THR A 552 16.80 -0.39 22.12
CA THR A 552 17.78 0.13 21.15
C THR A 552 17.15 1.20 20.27
N MET A 553 15.91 0.98 19.80
CA MET A 553 15.19 1.94 18.97
C MET A 553 14.87 3.24 19.73
N ALA A 554 14.40 3.14 20.97
CA ALA A 554 14.17 4.28 21.84
C ALA A 554 15.47 5.06 22.13
N GLY A 555 16.59 4.35 22.36
CA GLY A 555 17.91 4.96 22.60
C GLY A 555 18.52 5.62 21.36
N ALA A 556 18.12 5.20 20.16
CA ALA A 556 18.49 5.84 18.90
C ALA A 556 17.59 7.04 18.53
N ALA A 557 16.74 7.48 19.43
CA ALA A 557 15.79 8.59 19.31
C ALA A 557 14.69 8.36 18.23
N PHE A 558 14.38 7.11 17.86
CA PHE A 558 13.20 6.74 17.09
C PHE A 558 12.08 6.31 18.04
N ARG A 559 11.59 7.26 18.84
CA ARG A 559 10.68 6.99 19.96
C ARG A 559 9.28 6.61 19.51
N THR A 560 8.74 7.27 18.50
CA THR A 560 7.43 6.92 17.90
C THR A 560 7.44 5.47 17.38
N ARG A 561 8.52 5.08 16.68
CA ARG A 561 8.68 3.70 16.22
C ARG A 561 8.89 2.73 17.39
N ALA A 562 9.63 3.10 18.39
CA ALA A 562 9.82 2.28 19.58
C ALA A 562 8.49 2.07 20.34
N GLN A 563 7.64 3.10 20.40
CA GLN A 563 6.28 2.99 20.94
C GLN A 563 5.45 1.98 20.15
N ALA A 564 5.38 2.11 18.82
CA ALA A 564 4.66 1.18 17.97
C ALA A 564 5.17 -0.27 18.09
N MET A 565 6.49 -0.47 18.18
CA MET A 565 7.11 -1.78 18.42
C MET A 565 6.72 -2.34 19.81
N LEU A 566 6.65 -1.50 20.85
CA LEU A 566 6.23 -1.93 22.18
C LEU A 566 4.73 -2.27 22.20
N ASP A 567 3.92 -1.50 21.49
CA ASP A 567 2.48 -1.69 21.41
C ASP A 567 2.12 -3.00 20.71
N VAL A 568 2.73 -3.29 19.54
CA VAL A 568 2.51 -4.56 18.86
C VAL A 568 3.06 -5.73 19.68
N LEU A 569 4.20 -5.55 20.36
CA LEU A 569 4.78 -6.56 21.22
C LEU A 569 3.84 -6.89 22.39
N ALA A 570 3.21 -5.89 22.99
CA ALA A 570 2.25 -6.08 24.09
C ALA A 570 0.98 -6.81 23.64
N VAL A 571 0.49 -6.53 22.42
CA VAL A 571 -0.69 -7.20 21.84
C VAL A 571 -0.38 -8.65 21.44
N ALA A 572 0.78 -8.85 20.82
CA ALA A 572 1.18 -10.15 20.27
C ALA A 572 1.99 -11.01 21.27
N TRP A 573 2.22 -10.53 22.52
CA TRP A 573 3.03 -11.24 23.50
C TRP A 573 2.48 -12.64 23.78
N PRO A 574 3.36 -13.65 23.89
CA PRO A 574 2.93 -15.02 24.10
C PRO A 574 2.05 -15.17 25.35
N ASP A 575 1.07 -16.07 25.23
CA ASP A 575 0.15 -16.46 26.30
C ASP A 575 -0.76 -15.30 26.80
N GLY A 576 -0.89 -14.20 26.05
CA GLY A 576 -1.72 -13.04 26.41
C GLY A 576 -1.18 -12.23 27.60
N GLU A 577 0.10 -12.38 27.94
CA GLU A 577 0.72 -11.71 29.09
C GLU A 577 1.31 -10.32 28.78
N GLY A 578 0.83 -9.65 27.72
CA GLY A 578 1.32 -8.34 27.29
C GLY A 578 1.16 -7.27 28.35
N GLU A 579 0.07 -7.25 29.12
CA GLU A 579 -0.12 -6.35 30.24
C GLU A 579 0.95 -6.58 31.33
N ARG A 580 1.27 -7.82 31.63
CA ARG A 580 2.32 -8.16 32.60
C ARG A 580 3.69 -7.67 32.13
N LEU A 581 3.96 -7.77 30.83
CA LEU A 581 5.17 -7.22 30.22
C LEU A 581 5.23 -5.70 30.43
N LEU A 582 4.19 -4.96 30.07
CA LEU A 582 4.14 -3.50 30.23
C LEU A 582 4.33 -3.09 31.69
N ARG A 583 3.68 -3.78 32.64
CA ARG A 583 3.87 -3.52 34.09
C ARG A 583 5.29 -3.81 34.55
N ALA A 584 5.95 -4.84 34.01
CA ALA A 584 7.36 -5.12 34.35
C ALA A 584 8.33 -4.10 33.77
N LEU A 585 7.98 -3.39 32.70
CA LEU A 585 8.79 -2.35 32.09
C LEU A 585 8.58 -0.96 32.73
N ARG A 586 7.62 -0.80 33.66
CA ARG A 586 7.35 0.46 34.37
C ARG A 586 8.59 1.01 35.11
N ASP A 587 9.42 0.10 35.61
CA ASP A 587 10.67 0.45 36.33
C ASP A 587 11.92 0.33 35.44
N ASP A 588 11.78 0.09 34.12
CA ASP A 588 12.92 -0.01 33.23
C ASP A 588 13.56 1.35 32.99
N ALA A 589 14.90 1.41 33.08
CA ALA A 589 15.63 2.66 32.98
C ALA A 589 15.44 3.44 31.66
N VAL A 590 15.08 2.77 30.58
CA VAL A 590 14.91 3.36 29.24
C VAL A 590 13.47 3.29 28.76
N LEU A 591 12.78 2.19 29.04
CA LEU A 591 11.44 1.92 28.49
C LEU A 591 10.29 2.39 29.40
N ALA A 592 10.57 2.81 30.65
CA ALA A 592 9.52 3.28 31.54
C ALA A 592 8.58 4.34 30.91
N PRO A 593 9.07 5.39 30.23
CA PRO A 593 8.18 6.40 29.64
C PRO A 593 7.22 5.78 28.60
N LEU A 594 7.73 4.91 27.71
CA LEU A 594 6.94 4.21 26.69
C LEU A 594 5.93 3.24 27.33
N ALA A 595 6.36 2.47 28.33
CA ALA A 595 5.50 1.51 29.02
C ALA A 595 4.36 2.19 29.79
N LEU A 596 4.64 3.32 30.45
CA LEU A 596 3.63 4.14 31.13
C LEU A 596 2.62 4.72 30.15
N SER A 597 3.09 5.23 29.00
CA SER A 597 2.23 5.71 27.93
C SER A 597 1.33 4.58 27.39
N ALA A 598 1.88 3.40 27.13
CA ALA A 598 1.13 2.25 26.65
C ALA A 598 0.09 1.73 27.68
N LEU A 599 0.41 1.75 28.97
CA LEU A 599 -0.51 1.37 30.04
C LEU A 599 -1.66 2.38 30.16
N ALA A 600 -1.36 3.68 30.11
CA ALA A 600 -2.37 4.74 30.18
C ALA A 600 -3.31 4.72 28.97
N GLN A 601 -2.80 4.58 27.75
CA GLN A 601 -3.59 4.52 26.50
C GLN A 601 -4.56 3.32 26.44
N ARG A 602 -4.24 2.25 27.19
CA ARG A 602 -5.07 1.03 27.27
C ARG A 602 -5.96 0.98 28.51
N ASP A 603 -6.10 2.07 29.24
CA ASP A 603 -6.85 2.14 30.51
C ASP A 603 -6.39 1.11 31.56
N LEU A 604 -5.13 0.64 31.47
CA LEU A 604 -4.53 -0.31 32.42
C LEU A 604 -3.85 0.38 33.60
N LEU A 605 -3.66 1.69 33.52
CA LEU A 605 -3.12 2.55 34.58
C LEU A 605 -3.87 3.88 34.59
N SER A 606 -4.60 4.11 35.69
CA SER A 606 -5.30 5.38 35.89
C SER A 606 -4.29 6.52 36.16
N PRO A 607 -4.54 7.73 35.65
CA PRO A 607 -3.70 8.89 36.04
C PRO A 607 -3.58 9.10 37.54
N GLU A 608 -4.59 8.74 38.31
CA GLU A 608 -4.59 8.86 39.78
C GLU A 608 -3.61 7.89 40.47
N ASP A 609 -3.27 6.78 39.80
CA ASP A 609 -2.34 5.74 40.28
C ASP A 609 -0.89 6.00 39.85
N MET A 610 -0.64 7.09 39.14
CA MET A 610 0.69 7.53 38.70
C MET A 610 1.29 8.51 39.69
N THR A 611 2.58 8.36 39.97
CA THR A 611 3.35 9.35 40.74
C THR A 611 3.58 10.63 39.90
N ASP A 612 3.87 11.76 40.59
CA ASP A 612 4.24 13.02 39.91
C ASP A 612 5.43 12.82 38.94
N ALA A 613 6.41 11.99 39.33
CA ALA A 613 7.57 11.68 38.50
C ALA A 613 7.19 10.93 37.24
N GLU A 614 6.25 9.98 37.30
CA GLU A 614 5.77 9.22 36.16
C GLU A 614 4.94 10.10 35.20
N HIS A 615 4.13 11.01 35.73
CA HIS A 615 3.44 11.99 34.89
C HIS A 615 4.43 12.85 34.08
N LEU A 616 5.54 13.28 34.72
CA LEU A 616 6.58 14.03 34.02
C LEU A 616 7.31 13.20 32.96
N LEU A 617 7.49 11.89 33.19
CA LEU A 617 8.06 10.98 32.19
C LEU A 617 7.14 10.84 30.96
N VAL A 618 5.85 10.61 31.16
CA VAL A 618 4.87 10.50 30.07
C VAL A 618 4.74 11.82 29.30
N LEU A 619 4.70 12.94 30.00
CA LEU A 619 4.67 14.26 29.39
C LEU A 619 5.91 14.52 28.52
N ALA A 620 7.10 14.20 29.04
CA ALA A 620 8.34 14.35 28.30
C ALA A 620 8.38 13.44 27.07
N GLU A 621 7.95 12.19 27.22
CA GLU A 621 7.84 11.24 26.10
C GLU A 621 6.92 11.76 24.99
N SER A 622 5.72 12.23 25.37
CA SER A 622 4.75 12.77 24.41
C SER A 622 5.29 13.99 23.64
N LEU A 623 6.02 14.87 24.33
CA LEU A 623 6.64 16.04 23.69
C LEU A 623 7.79 15.64 22.75
N LEU A 624 8.59 14.63 23.11
CA LEU A 624 9.66 14.13 22.24
C LEU A 624 9.09 13.42 21.00
N GLN A 625 8.01 12.66 21.15
CA GLN A 625 7.30 12.06 20.01
C GLN A 625 6.66 13.12 19.12
N LEU A 626 6.08 14.19 19.71
CA LEU A 626 5.56 15.32 18.94
C LEU A 626 6.65 15.99 18.09
N VAL A 627 7.87 16.14 18.62
CA VAL A 627 9.01 16.67 17.85
C VAL A 627 9.37 15.76 16.67
N GLU A 628 9.30 14.45 16.86
CA GLU A 628 9.53 13.48 15.78
C GLU A 628 8.45 13.57 14.71
N LEU A 629 7.18 13.56 15.10
CA LEU A 629 6.03 13.63 14.19
C LEU A 629 5.97 14.94 13.39
N ALA A 630 6.47 16.04 13.99
CA ALA A 630 6.56 17.33 13.32
C ALA A 630 7.79 17.47 12.38
N GLY A 631 8.48 16.37 12.07
CA GLY A 631 9.66 16.40 11.19
C GLY A 631 10.92 16.98 11.82
N GLY A 632 11.00 16.93 13.15
CA GLY A 632 12.14 17.44 13.90
C GLY A 632 11.99 18.90 14.36
N PRO A 633 13.12 19.58 14.67
CA PRO A 633 13.11 20.90 15.33
C PRO A 633 12.44 22.04 14.54
N GLY A 634 12.40 21.94 13.23
CA GLY A 634 11.79 22.97 12.36
C GLY A 634 10.28 23.07 12.53
N GLY A 635 9.57 22.00 12.21
CA GLY A 635 8.10 21.90 12.30
C GLY A 635 7.59 21.95 13.74
N ALA A 636 8.30 21.29 14.70
CA ALA A 636 7.92 21.29 16.09
C ALA A 636 7.88 22.72 16.71
N GLY A 637 8.73 23.63 16.26
CA GLY A 637 8.72 25.01 16.75
C GLY A 637 7.43 25.76 16.40
N GLU A 638 6.79 25.45 15.29
CA GLU A 638 5.50 26.02 14.87
C GLU A 638 4.36 25.37 15.64
N ALA A 639 4.34 24.05 15.74
CA ALA A 639 3.35 23.30 16.50
C ALA A 639 3.30 23.73 17.97
N LEU A 640 4.45 23.90 18.62
CA LEU A 640 4.52 24.38 20.00
C LEU A 640 4.01 25.81 20.17
N ARG A 641 4.29 26.71 19.20
CA ARG A 641 3.76 28.09 19.25
C ARG A 641 2.24 28.14 19.11
N ALA A 642 1.70 27.27 18.26
CA ALA A 642 0.25 27.21 18.02
C ALA A 642 -0.55 26.77 19.26
N GLN A 643 0.04 25.98 20.16
CA GLN A 643 -0.60 25.49 21.39
C GLN A 643 -0.64 26.52 22.55
N GLY A 644 0.01 27.67 22.40
CA GLY A 644 -0.11 28.78 23.35
C GLY A 644 0.68 28.63 24.66
N PRO A 645 0.31 29.36 25.73
CA PRO A 645 1.08 29.42 26.97
C PRO A 645 1.11 28.10 27.76
N GLU A 646 0.09 27.26 27.64
CA GLU A 646 0.03 25.97 28.33
C GLU A 646 1.14 25.01 27.86
N ALA A 647 1.45 25.03 26.55
CA ALA A 647 2.56 24.26 26.00
C ALA A 647 3.92 24.66 26.58
N ARG A 648 4.08 25.95 26.91
CA ARG A 648 5.30 26.44 27.55
C ARG A 648 5.51 25.87 28.96
N ASP A 649 4.43 25.82 29.74
CA ASP A 649 4.48 25.26 31.09
C ASP A 649 4.70 23.73 31.03
N ALA A 650 4.07 23.05 30.07
CA ALA A 650 4.29 21.63 29.83
C ALA A 650 5.74 21.31 29.42
N VAL A 651 6.34 22.09 28.52
CA VAL A 651 7.75 21.93 28.15
C VAL A 651 8.67 22.18 29.34
N ALA A 652 8.41 23.23 30.15
CA ALA A 652 9.21 23.49 31.34
C ALA A 652 9.17 22.32 32.35
N ALA A 653 7.99 21.73 32.58
CA ALA A 653 7.81 20.56 33.44
C ALA A 653 8.53 19.32 32.86
N ALA A 654 8.43 19.08 31.55
CA ALA A 654 9.12 17.97 30.90
C ALA A 654 10.64 18.08 30.99
N LEU A 655 11.20 19.28 30.88
CA LEU A 655 12.63 19.52 31.02
C LEU A 655 13.17 19.22 32.43
N ASP A 656 12.33 19.29 33.45
CA ASP A 656 12.66 18.93 34.83
C ASP A 656 12.48 17.42 35.12
N SER A 657 11.99 16.64 34.15
CA SER A 657 11.79 15.20 34.31
C SER A 657 13.10 14.41 34.39
N ALA A 658 13.02 13.21 34.98
CA ALA A 658 14.12 12.25 34.98
C ALA A 658 14.16 11.40 33.68
N HIS A 659 13.58 11.88 32.58
CA HIS A 659 13.49 11.16 31.32
C HIS A 659 14.88 10.70 30.82
N PRO A 660 15.02 9.42 30.32
CA PRO A 660 16.32 8.86 29.95
C PRO A 660 16.97 9.54 28.74
N ASP A 661 16.18 10.07 27.80
CA ASP A 661 16.70 10.77 26.62
C ASP A 661 17.07 12.21 26.95
N ARG A 662 18.26 12.38 27.49
CA ARG A 662 18.82 13.71 27.85
C ARG A 662 19.13 14.56 26.63
N ALA A 663 19.50 13.92 25.48
CA ALA A 663 19.81 14.63 24.26
C ALA A 663 18.54 15.22 23.64
N GLY A 664 17.45 14.44 23.59
CA GLY A 664 16.15 14.91 23.14
C GLY A 664 15.59 16.04 24.02
N LEU A 665 15.72 15.95 25.36
CA LEU A 665 15.33 17.03 26.25
C LEU A 665 16.15 18.31 26.01
N GLU A 666 17.44 18.20 25.72
CA GLU A 666 18.27 19.37 25.40
C GLU A 666 17.86 20.01 24.06
N GLU A 667 17.53 19.18 23.06
CA GLU A 667 16.97 19.64 21.80
C GLU A 667 15.62 20.37 22.01
N LEU A 668 14.73 19.80 22.83
CA LEU A 668 13.46 20.43 23.23
C LEU A 668 13.69 21.78 23.94
N ARG A 669 14.72 21.88 24.80
CA ARG A 669 15.10 23.13 25.45
C ARG A 669 15.55 24.21 24.45
N HIS A 670 16.34 23.83 23.46
CA HIS A 670 16.75 24.75 22.39
C HIS A 670 15.57 25.20 21.52
N LEU A 671 14.63 24.30 21.24
CA LEU A 671 13.39 24.62 20.54
C LEU A 671 12.54 25.61 21.32
N ALA A 672 12.30 25.36 22.58
CA ALA A 672 11.56 26.25 23.49
C ALA A 672 12.19 27.64 23.56
N ALA A 673 13.52 27.71 23.66
CA ALA A 673 14.24 28.97 23.68
C ALA A 673 14.08 29.78 22.37
N ARG A 674 14.03 29.11 21.21
CA ARG A 674 13.76 29.73 19.90
C ARG A 674 12.31 30.14 19.75
N ALA A 675 11.36 29.31 20.21
CA ALA A 675 9.94 29.57 20.08
C ALA A 675 9.45 30.72 20.97
N TRP A 676 9.97 30.84 22.20
CA TRP A 676 9.46 31.78 23.22
C TRP A 676 10.53 32.70 23.86
N GLY A 677 11.81 32.58 23.48
CA GLY A 677 12.94 33.34 24.04
C GLY A 677 13.54 32.70 25.29
N THR A 678 14.83 32.98 25.56
CA THR A 678 15.62 32.36 26.66
C THR A 678 15.13 32.66 28.05
N SER A 679 14.38 33.75 28.28
CA SER A 679 13.79 34.08 29.57
C SER A 679 12.61 33.17 29.94
N ALA A 680 12.02 32.49 29.01
CA ALA A 680 10.85 31.64 29.15
C ALA A 680 11.17 30.31 29.85
N VAL A 681 12.39 29.81 29.69
CA VAL A 681 12.82 28.48 30.13
C VAL A 681 13.27 28.46 31.63
N ARG A 682 13.48 29.64 32.24
CA ARG A 682 14.03 29.74 33.61
C ARG A 682 12.98 29.88 34.72
N HIS A 683 11.69 29.91 34.47
CA HIS A 683 10.66 30.24 35.48
C HIS A 683 9.79 29.06 35.93
N GLY A 684 10.21 27.80 35.73
CA GLY A 684 9.56 26.57 36.26
C GLY A 684 9.90 26.22 37.73
N GLY A 685 10.30 27.18 38.54
CA GLY A 685 10.47 26.94 40.00
C GLY A 685 9.11 26.93 40.69
N VAL A 686 8.79 25.79 41.27
CA VAL A 686 7.60 25.47 42.10
C VAL A 686 7.18 26.65 42.96
N ARG A 687 6.08 27.32 42.62
CA ARG A 687 5.34 28.12 43.60
C ARG A 687 4.56 27.17 44.48
N GLY A 688 5.19 26.80 45.61
CA GLY A 688 4.54 26.08 46.68
C GLY A 688 3.24 26.80 47.06
N ARG A 689 2.14 26.09 47.02
CA ARG A 689 0.87 26.52 47.63
C ARG A 689 1.06 26.64 49.12
N GLY A 690 1.44 27.84 49.58
CA GLY A 690 1.40 28.22 50.99
C GLY A 690 -0.04 28.20 51.47
N ARG A 691 -0.35 27.26 52.36
CA ARG A 691 -1.55 27.27 53.19
C ARG A 691 -1.58 28.56 53.99
N SER A 692 -2.41 29.50 53.63
CA SER A 692 -2.76 30.64 54.47
C SER A 692 -3.84 30.19 55.49
N THR A 693 -3.38 29.88 56.68
CA THR A 693 -4.23 29.78 57.89
C THR A 693 -4.69 31.18 58.24
N GLY A 694 -6.01 31.40 58.14
CA GLY A 694 -6.62 32.62 58.61
C GLY A 694 -6.52 32.81 60.13
N ARG A 695 -6.28 34.03 60.55
CA ARG A 695 -6.63 34.47 61.89
C ARG A 695 -7.21 35.88 61.81
N GLY A 696 -8.46 35.99 62.29
CA GLY A 696 -9.22 37.19 62.27
C GLY A 696 -8.68 38.32 63.16
N GLY A 697 -9.15 39.51 62.83
CA GLY A 697 -8.91 40.74 63.59
C GLY A 697 -9.91 41.81 63.21
N ARG A 698 -10.99 41.93 64.00
CA ARG A 698 -11.91 43.07 64.02
C ARG A 698 -11.19 44.38 64.35
N LYS A 699 -11.54 45.50 63.70
CA LYS A 699 -11.92 46.81 64.28
C LYS A 699 -12.08 47.87 63.20
N ARG A 700 -13.30 48.35 63.06
CA ARG A 700 -13.95 49.60 63.46
C ARG A 700 -13.31 50.94 63.02
N ARG A 701 -14.16 51.73 62.30
CA ARG A 701 -14.33 53.21 62.31
C ARG A 701 -13.27 54.02 61.55
N ARG A 702 -13.60 54.80 60.58
CA ARG A 702 -14.60 55.90 60.36
C ARG A 702 -14.86 56.05 58.86
#